data_28acb5e2577a22f72baf6d200caac1f3
#
_entry.id   28acb5e2577a22f72baf6d200caac1f3
#
_cell.length_a   1.000
_cell.length_b   1.000
_cell.length_c   1.000
_cell.angle_alpha   90.00
_cell.angle_beta   90.00
_cell.angle_gamma   90.00
#
_symmetry.space_group_name_H-M   'P 1'
#
loop_
_entity.id
_entity.type
_entity.pdbx_description
1 polymer ?
#
loop_
_entity_poly.entity_id
_entity_poly.type
_entity_poly.pdbx_seq_one_letter_code
_entity_poly.pdbx_strand_id
1 'polypeptide(L)'
;MYRYLERRLVQHLRELLRRTYDLETVNIVVEQPPRIEFGEYALPLAFELARKLRKAPRKIAEEIVAGVGMIPGFEKFEVAGGGYINVRVNRAQLATALAADQIPDAEIPPGKVLVEHSSINPNKAAHIGHLRNAILGDTFVRLLRFAGREVDVQNYIDNTGVQVADVVVGFLHIEKKSQAEIEALAAAPRFDYVCWDLYARVSRWYEEGKANLQARSATLHAIEAGNNETAAIADLISIAVLKRHLETMERLDIEYDFLPRESEILHLHFWDAAFTKLKESGVLAYENDGKNKGCWVMRRAGTSKPLTTGGTEDTEEKITEEDQKVIVRSNGTVGYVGKDIAYHMWKFGLLSRDFGYRKFFRYPNSHDCWISTTSGEKDHPHFGDVAEIYNVIDARQSEAQNTVIEALRGLGHDEAADRYTHFSYEMVALTPRCAAELGYQLSDEDKGRSWIEVSGRKGFGVKADDLLDALIASAGKEVDARHPELSEAERAGIATQVAIGALRYFMLKFTKPSVIAFDFKDALSFEGDTGPYAQYAVVRASNIFRKGGFDPESFCRDASRRVSLCTSNAAASGDEASLVSTEDLAKYLNGESGNDIWELWLAAAKTSYIVGQCIATTEPAYLAKHAFQLAQLFNTFYHLYPILSEADDSRKKFLLTTAAVVRRELIRVLAAMGITVPPVM
;
A
#
# COMPACT_ATOMS: atom_id res chain seq x y z
N MET A 1 -1.75 -19.19 -8.98
CA MET A 1 -2.35 -20.33 -9.71
C MET A 1 -3.79 -20.05 -10.17
N TYR A 2 -4.74 -19.63 -9.27
CA TYR A 2 -6.14 -19.35 -9.60
C TYR A 2 -6.29 -18.38 -10.79
N ARG A 3 -5.60 -17.22 -10.74
CA ARG A 3 -5.60 -16.22 -11.82
C ARG A 3 -5.04 -16.74 -13.16
N TYR A 4 -4.08 -17.65 -13.10
CA TYR A 4 -3.52 -18.27 -14.31
C TYR A 4 -4.58 -19.14 -15.02
N LEU A 5 -5.30 -19.96 -14.26
CA LEU A 5 -6.39 -20.78 -14.82
C LEU A 5 -7.52 -19.90 -15.37
N GLU A 6 -7.88 -18.83 -14.66
CA GLU A 6 -8.88 -17.86 -15.11
C GLU A 6 -8.48 -17.24 -16.47
N ARG A 7 -7.25 -16.74 -16.60
CA ARG A 7 -6.74 -16.17 -17.88
C ARG A 7 -6.78 -17.20 -19.00
N ARG A 8 -6.34 -18.42 -18.73
CA ARG A 8 -6.36 -19.53 -19.69
C ARG A 8 -7.77 -19.86 -20.15
N LEU A 9 -8.70 -19.90 -19.23
CA LEU A 9 -10.12 -20.10 -19.52
C LEU A 9 -10.67 -19.00 -20.43
N VAL A 10 -10.44 -17.73 -20.05
CA VAL A 10 -10.89 -16.56 -20.82
C VAL A 10 -10.30 -16.56 -22.23
N GLN A 11 -8.99 -16.83 -22.38
CA GLN A 11 -8.33 -16.90 -23.68
C GLN A 11 -8.95 -17.98 -24.56
N HIS A 12 -9.10 -19.19 -24.04
CA HIS A 12 -9.68 -20.30 -24.78
C HIS A 12 -11.13 -20.01 -25.21
N LEU A 13 -11.93 -19.43 -24.32
CA LEU A 13 -13.31 -19.03 -24.64
C LEU A 13 -13.35 -17.93 -25.70
N ARG A 14 -12.44 -16.96 -25.70
CA ARG A 14 -12.35 -15.95 -26.78
C ARG A 14 -12.08 -16.60 -28.14
N GLU A 15 -11.16 -17.53 -28.19
CA GLU A 15 -10.84 -18.27 -29.42
C GLU A 15 -12.06 -19.11 -29.90
N LEU A 16 -12.77 -19.76 -28.97
CA LEU A 16 -14.00 -20.50 -29.26
C LEU A 16 -15.09 -19.58 -29.82
N LEU A 17 -15.34 -18.43 -29.18
CA LEU A 17 -16.39 -17.48 -29.60
C LEU A 17 -16.09 -16.87 -30.97
N ARG A 18 -14.82 -16.55 -31.23
CA ARG A 18 -14.38 -16.09 -32.56
C ARG A 18 -14.64 -17.14 -33.62
N ARG A 19 -14.28 -18.39 -33.35
CA ARG A 19 -14.45 -19.49 -34.32
C ARG A 19 -15.91 -19.88 -34.56
N THR A 20 -16.75 -19.84 -33.50
CA THR A 20 -18.11 -20.37 -33.55
C THR A 20 -19.14 -19.29 -33.93
N TYR A 21 -18.95 -18.06 -33.53
CA TYR A 21 -19.91 -16.97 -33.67
C TYR A 21 -19.37 -15.73 -34.38
N ASP A 22 -18.10 -15.74 -34.84
CA ASP A 22 -17.42 -14.60 -35.46
C ASP A 22 -17.43 -13.33 -34.56
N LEU A 23 -17.26 -13.55 -33.25
CA LEU A 23 -17.24 -12.49 -32.27
C LEU A 23 -15.80 -12.23 -31.81
N GLU A 24 -15.20 -11.09 -32.22
CA GLU A 24 -13.81 -10.71 -31.88
C GLU A 24 -13.71 -10.07 -30.48
N THR A 25 -14.67 -9.24 -30.11
CA THR A 25 -14.65 -8.48 -28.86
C THR A 25 -15.83 -8.86 -27.97
N VAL A 26 -15.59 -9.79 -27.04
CA VAL A 26 -16.57 -10.14 -26.00
C VAL A 26 -15.90 -9.96 -24.64
N ASN A 27 -16.52 -9.20 -23.77
CA ASN A 27 -16.10 -9.14 -22.37
C ASN A 27 -16.55 -10.43 -21.69
N ILE A 28 -15.59 -11.27 -21.29
CA ILE A 28 -15.88 -12.52 -20.59
C ILE A 28 -15.70 -12.29 -19.10
N VAL A 29 -16.83 -12.18 -18.40
CA VAL A 29 -16.88 -12.11 -16.95
C VAL A 29 -16.74 -13.51 -16.38
N VAL A 30 -15.87 -13.68 -15.40
CA VAL A 30 -15.68 -14.91 -14.64
C VAL A 30 -16.06 -14.62 -13.20
N GLU A 31 -17.02 -15.36 -12.69
CA GLU A 31 -17.51 -15.24 -11.32
C GLU A 31 -17.11 -16.46 -10.50
N GLN A 32 -17.11 -16.33 -9.19
CA GLN A 32 -17.02 -17.47 -8.30
C GLN A 32 -18.43 -17.93 -7.92
N PRO A 33 -18.78 -19.20 -8.08
CA PRO A 33 -20.05 -19.72 -7.62
C PRO A 33 -20.22 -19.54 -6.10
N PRO A 34 -21.46 -19.38 -5.60
CA PRO A 34 -21.72 -19.18 -4.17
C PRO A 34 -21.41 -20.42 -3.31
N ARG A 35 -21.31 -21.60 -3.92
CA ARG A 35 -20.99 -22.88 -3.28
C ARG A 35 -19.99 -23.65 -4.11
N ILE A 36 -19.07 -24.31 -3.44
CA ILE A 36 -17.99 -25.10 -4.07
C ILE A 36 -18.53 -26.31 -4.86
N GLU A 37 -19.72 -26.81 -4.53
CA GLU A 37 -20.38 -27.89 -5.27
C GLU A 37 -20.72 -27.50 -6.70
N PHE A 38 -20.83 -26.21 -7.00
CA PHE A 38 -21.07 -25.70 -8.35
C PHE A 38 -19.80 -25.51 -9.18
N GLY A 39 -18.62 -25.77 -8.60
CA GLY A 39 -17.33 -25.59 -9.24
C GLY A 39 -16.59 -24.37 -8.73
N GLU A 40 -15.45 -24.07 -9.34
CA GLU A 40 -14.56 -23.00 -8.93
C GLU A 40 -14.77 -21.69 -9.70
N TYR A 41 -15.35 -21.78 -10.91
CA TYR A 41 -15.74 -20.63 -11.74
C TYR A 41 -17.15 -20.77 -12.27
N ALA A 42 -17.80 -19.63 -12.49
CA ALA A 42 -19.10 -19.53 -13.16
C ALA A 42 -19.04 -18.45 -14.25
N LEU A 43 -19.62 -18.75 -15.40
CA LEU A 43 -19.62 -17.87 -16.56
C LEU A 43 -21.07 -17.46 -16.88
N PRO A 44 -21.45 -16.19 -16.68
CA PRO A 44 -22.74 -15.64 -17.12
C PRO A 44 -22.77 -15.31 -18.63
N LEU A 45 -21.73 -15.67 -19.36
CA LEU A 45 -21.46 -15.34 -20.75
C LEU A 45 -22.64 -15.54 -21.70
N ALA A 46 -23.39 -16.63 -21.54
CA ALA A 46 -24.55 -16.94 -22.39
C ALA A 46 -25.67 -15.90 -22.30
N PHE A 47 -25.84 -15.24 -21.15
CA PHE A 47 -26.84 -14.17 -20.99
C PHE A 47 -26.43 -12.90 -21.77
N GLU A 48 -25.15 -12.56 -21.77
CA GLU A 48 -24.63 -11.44 -22.54
C GLU A 48 -24.76 -11.68 -24.05
N LEU A 49 -24.51 -12.92 -24.50
CA LEU A 49 -24.58 -13.31 -25.90
C LEU A 49 -26.02 -13.48 -26.41
N ALA A 50 -26.99 -13.71 -25.53
CA ALA A 50 -28.38 -13.99 -25.91
C ALA A 50 -29.01 -12.92 -26.81
N ARG A 51 -28.74 -11.63 -26.48
CA ARG A 51 -29.22 -10.49 -27.29
C ARG A 51 -28.48 -10.37 -28.63
N LYS A 52 -27.19 -10.63 -28.64
CA LYS A 52 -26.38 -10.54 -29.88
C LYS A 52 -26.72 -11.68 -30.84
N LEU A 53 -26.88 -12.90 -30.33
CA LEU A 53 -27.14 -14.11 -31.14
C LEU A 53 -28.62 -14.40 -31.36
N ARG A 54 -29.55 -13.65 -30.72
CA ARG A 54 -31.01 -13.87 -30.75
C ARG A 54 -31.40 -15.33 -30.43
N LYS A 55 -30.72 -15.93 -29.45
CA LYS A 55 -30.91 -17.31 -28.99
C LYS A 55 -31.17 -17.32 -27.48
N ALA A 56 -31.85 -18.37 -27.01
CA ALA A 56 -32.04 -18.58 -25.58
C ALA A 56 -30.69 -18.81 -24.89
N PRO A 57 -30.39 -18.15 -23.72
CA PRO A 57 -29.11 -18.27 -23.04
C PRO A 57 -28.70 -19.72 -22.78
N ARG A 58 -29.64 -20.57 -22.35
CA ARG A 58 -29.38 -21.99 -22.10
C ARG A 58 -28.86 -22.73 -23.34
N LYS A 59 -29.44 -22.46 -24.52
CA LYS A 59 -28.97 -23.07 -25.78
C LYS A 59 -27.58 -22.61 -26.14
N ILE A 60 -27.27 -21.33 -25.92
CA ILE A 60 -25.93 -20.81 -26.12
C ILE A 60 -24.92 -21.47 -25.17
N ALA A 61 -25.28 -21.62 -23.89
CA ALA A 61 -24.44 -22.32 -22.92
C ALA A 61 -24.20 -23.78 -23.31
N GLU A 62 -25.24 -24.49 -23.79
CA GLU A 62 -25.10 -25.86 -24.29
C GLU A 62 -24.16 -25.94 -25.52
N GLU A 63 -24.28 -25.02 -26.48
CA GLU A 63 -23.40 -24.94 -27.65
C GLU A 63 -21.92 -24.63 -27.21
N ILE A 64 -21.72 -23.74 -26.26
CA ILE A 64 -20.37 -23.41 -25.75
C ILE A 64 -19.77 -24.63 -25.04
N VAL A 65 -20.53 -25.30 -24.15
CA VAL A 65 -20.04 -26.48 -23.42
C VAL A 65 -19.72 -27.63 -24.39
N ALA A 66 -20.54 -27.82 -25.43
CA ALA A 66 -20.25 -28.83 -26.46
C ALA A 66 -19.02 -28.52 -27.29
N GLY A 67 -18.71 -27.24 -27.52
CA GLY A 67 -17.60 -26.77 -28.35
C GLY A 67 -16.29 -26.50 -27.59
N VAL A 68 -16.31 -26.39 -26.25
CA VAL A 68 -15.17 -25.93 -25.47
C VAL A 68 -13.99 -26.90 -25.50
N GLY A 69 -14.25 -28.21 -25.63
CA GLY A 69 -13.22 -29.23 -25.63
C GLY A 69 -12.46 -29.35 -24.30
N MET A 70 -11.27 -29.97 -24.34
CA MET A 70 -10.42 -30.10 -23.16
C MET A 70 -9.51 -28.89 -23.00
N ILE A 71 -9.53 -28.28 -21.82
CA ILE A 71 -8.60 -27.23 -21.42
C ILE A 71 -7.72 -27.79 -20.28
N PRO A 72 -6.37 -27.83 -20.41
CA PRO A 72 -5.51 -28.33 -19.35
C PRO A 72 -5.72 -27.54 -18.04
N GLY A 73 -5.88 -28.27 -16.92
CA GLY A 73 -6.17 -27.69 -15.61
C GLY A 73 -7.68 -27.65 -15.27
N PHE A 74 -8.55 -27.99 -16.22
CA PHE A 74 -10.00 -28.08 -16.01
C PHE A 74 -10.50 -29.51 -16.18
N GLU A 75 -11.49 -29.87 -15.41
CA GLU A 75 -12.08 -31.22 -15.39
C GLU A 75 -13.41 -31.25 -16.13
N LYS A 76 -14.30 -30.26 -15.87
CA LYS A 76 -15.67 -30.29 -16.36
C LYS A 76 -16.26 -28.92 -16.57
N PHE A 77 -17.12 -28.84 -17.59
CA PHE A 77 -18.00 -27.69 -17.88
C PHE A 77 -19.45 -28.16 -17.84
N GLU A 78 -20.31 -27.49 -17.09
CA GLU A 78 -21.69 -27.87 -16.88
C GLU A 78 -22.65 -26.68 -17.04
N VAL A 79 -23.74 -26.88 -17.80
CA VAL A 79 -24.80 -25.86 -17.90
C VAL A 79 -25.65 -25.87 -16.64
N ALA A 80 -25.80 -24.73 -15.99
CA ALA A 80 -26.59 -24.57 -14.79
C ALA A 80 -27.69 -23.52 -14.96
N GLY A 81 -28.85 -23.77 -14.37
CA GLY A 81 -29.98 -22.85 -14.38
C GLY A 81 -30.41 -22.41 -15.78
N GLY A 82 -30.64 -21.13 -15.97
CA GLY A 82 -31.11 -20.51 -17.22
C GLY A 82 -30.02 -20.29 -18.28
N GLY A 83 -28.75 -20.65 -18.03
CA GLY A 83 -27.64 -20.42 -18.98
C GLY A 83 -26.31 -20.05 -18.35
N TYR A 84 -26.10 -20.24 -17.04
CA TYR A 84 -24.76 -20.23 -16.44
C TYR A 84 -23.95 -21.43 -16.93
N ILE A 85 -22.65 -21.26 -17.05
CA ILE A 85 -21.71 -22.37 -17.28
C ILE A 85 -20.82 -22.46 -16.04
N ASN A 86 -21.00 -23.52 -15.26
CA ASN A 86 -20.14 -23.85 -14.12
C ASN A 86 -18.92 -24.61 -14.62
N VAL A 87 -17.78 -24.27 -14.06
CA VAL A 87 -16.47 -24.82 -14.48
C VAL A 87 -15.77 -25.42 -13.28
N ARG A 88 -15.37 -26.69 -13.42
CA ARG A 88 -14.60 -27.42 -12.40
C ARG A 88 -13.15 -27.50 -12.82
N VAL A 89 -12.25 -27.13 -11.89
CA VAL A 89 -10.82 -27.33 -12.07
C VAL A 89 -10.44 -28.78 -11.75
N ASN A 90 -9.32 -29.24 -12.32
CA ASN A 90 -8.69 -30.46 -11.87
C ASN A 90 -8.01 -30.21 -10.53
N ARG A 91 -8.68 -30.59 -9.43
CA ARG A 91 -8.24 -30.33 -8.06
C ARG A 91 -6.86 -30.91 -7.76
N ALA A 92 -6.60 -32.14 -8.19
CA ALA A 92 -5.31 -32.79 -7.95
C ALA A 92 -4.17 -32.07 -8.66
N GLN A 93 -4.34 -31.67 -9.92
CA GLN A 93 -3.31 -30.92 -10.65
C GLN A 93 -3.05 -29.57 -10.02
N LEU A 94 -4.09 -28.82 -9.64
CA LEU A 94 -3.93 -27.53 -8.96
C LEU A 94 -3.23 -27.71 -7.60
N ALA A 95 -3.61 -28.68 -6.80
CA ALA A 95 -3.02 -28.96 -5.49
C ALA A 95 -1.54 -29.38 -5.64
N THR A 96 -1.22 -30.24 -6.61
CA THR A 96 0.17 -30.63 -6.90
C THR A 96 1.03 -29.42 -7.26
N ALA A 97 0.53 -28.57 -8.15
CA ALA A 97 1.25 -27.37 -8.57
C ALA A 97 1.40 -26.35 -7.42
N LEU A 98 0.37 -26.19 -6.59
CA LEU A 98 0.42 -25.30 -5.43
C LEU A 98 1.38 -25.85 -4.35
N ALA A 99 1.35 -27.16 -4.05
CA ALA A 99 2.29 -27.78 -3.11
C ALA A 99 3.74 -27.66 -3.58
N ALA A 100 3.98 -27.83 -4.89
CA ALA A 100 5.30 -27.66 -5.49
C ALA A 100 5.74 -26.20 -5.68
N ASP A 101 4.93 -25.24 -5.26
CA ASP A 101 5.15 -23.79 -5.46
C ASP A 101 5.39 -23.40 -6.93
N GLN A 102 4.78 -24.13 -7.85
CA GLN A 102 4.84 -23.86 -9.28
C GLN A 102 3.82 -22.77 -9.63
N ILE A 103 4.22 -21.51 -9.41
CA ILE A 103 3.42 -20.37 -9.88
C ILE A 103 3.88 -20.11 -11.33
N PRO A 104 2.96 -20.19 -12.32
CA PRO A 104 3.30 -19.83 -13.69
C PRO A 104 3.77 -18.38 -13.77
N ASP A 105 4.76 -18.12 -14.60
CA ASP A 105 5.27 -16.77 -14.84
C ASP A 105 4.13 -15.81 -15.17
N ALA A 106 3.99 -14.78 -14.36
CA ALA A 106 3.08 -13.67 -14.67
C ALA A 106 3.81 -12.74 -15.66
N GLU A 107 3.11 -12.27 -16.67
CA GLU A 107 3.62 -11.14 -17.45
C GLU A 107 3.78 -9.95 -16.51
N ILE A 108 5.04 -9.57 -16.26
CA ILE A 108 5.39 -8.41 -15.46
C ILE A 108 5.42 -7.21 -16.41
N PRO A 109 4.55 -6.19 -16.18
CA PRO A 109 4.61 -4.98 -17.00
C PRO A 109 6.01 -4.35 -16.95
N PRO A 110 6.54 -3.88 -18.08
CA PRO A 110 7.88 -3.30 -18.13
C PRO A 110 7.94 -1.96 -17.39
N GLY A 111 9.14 -1.60 -16.94
CA GLY A 111 9.43 -0.32 -16.32
C GLY A 111 9.26 -0.30 -14.80
N LYS A 112 10.00 0.62 -14.21
CA LYS A 112 10.06 0.83 -12.77
C LYS A 112 8.81 1.57 -12.28
N VAL A 113 8.32 1.21 -11.11
CA VAL A 113 7.21 1.87 -10.41
C VAL A 113 7.76 2.74 -9.30
N LEU A 114 7.18 3.91 -9.11
CA LEU A 114 7.46 4.77 -7.97
C LEU A 114 6.24 4.79 -7.05
N VAL A 115 6.47 4.51 -5.77
CA VAL A 115 5.47 4.71 -4.72
C VAL A 115 5.97 5.79 -3.77
N GLU A 116 5.24 6.90 -3.72
CA GLU A 116 5.49 7.97 -2.76
C GLU A 116 4.50 7.85 -1.61
N HIS A 117 5.00 7.81 -0.39
CA HIS A 117 4.17 7.75 0.80
C HIS A 117 4.85 8.37 2.03
N SER A 118 4.12 8.45 3.13
CA SER A 118 4.48 9.11 4.38
C SER A 118 4.47 10.63 4.26
N SER A 119 5.36 11.23 3.52
CA SER A 119 5.43 12.69 3.22
C SER A 119 5.15 13.56 4.46
N ILE A 120 5.85 13.23 5.56
CA ILE A 120 5.67 13.88 6.86
C ILE A 120 6.51 15.15 6.90
N ASN A 121 5.87 16.29 7.17
CA ASN A 121 6.59 17.55 7.35
C ASN A 121 7.61 17.43 8.49
N PRO A 122 8.89 17.74 8.24
CA PRO A 122 9.97 17.50 9.20
C PRO A 122 10.03 18.62 10.25
N ASN A 123 8.92 18.88 10.94
CA ASN A 123 8.78 19.97 11.90
C ASN A 123 8.47 19.50 13.34
N LYS A 124 8.02 18.27 13.54
CA LYS A 124 7.63 17.70 14.82
C LYS A 124 7.47 16.19 14.72
N ALA A 125 7.24 15.51 15.84
CA ALA A 125 7.00 14.06 15.89
C ALA A 125 5.89 13.59 14.94
N ALA A 126 6.05 12.40 14.38
CA ALA A 126 5.00 11.72 13.64
C ALA A 126 3.78 11.44 14.52
N HIS A 127 2.60 11.31 13.94
CA HIS A 127 1.35 10.99 14.64
C HIS A 127 0.61 9.83 13.98
N ILE A 128 -0.44 9.32 14.63
CA ILE A 128 -1.21 8.15 14.20
C ILE A 128 -1.70 8.25 12.73
N GLY A 129 -2.08 9.43 12.26
CA GLY A 129 -2.48 9.63 10.85
C GLY A 129 -1.35 9.34 9.87
N HIS A 130 -0.10 9.65 10.23
CA HIS A 130 1.08 9.32 9.43
C HIS A 130 1.33 7.81 9.41
N LEU A 131 1.02 7.10 10.51
CA LEU A 131 1.14 5.63 10.55
C LEU A 131 0.22 4.96 9.54
N ARG A 132 -1.03 5.45 9.37
CA ARG A 132 -1.93 4.91 8.33
C ARG A 132 -1.36 5.08 6.94
N ASN A 133 -0.89 6.29 6.62
CA ASN A 133 -0.26 6.57 5.33
C ASN A 133 0.91 5.63 5.06
N ALA A 134 1.85 5.57 6.00
CA ALA A 134 3.06 4.77 5.88
C ALA A 134 2.76 3.27 5.74
N ILE A 135 1.81 2.73 6.54
CA ILE A 135 1.40 1.32 6.47
C ILE A 135 0.71 1.00 5.14
N LEU A 136 -0.18 1.87 4.63
CA LEU A 136 -0.84 1.69 3.34
C LEU A 136 0.19 1.70 2.20
N GLY A 137 1.10 2.69 2.21
CA GLY A 137 2.14 2.83 1.20
C GLY A 137 3.11 1.65 1.18
N ASP A 138 3.69 1.29 2.33
CA ASP A 138 4.59 0.15 2.44
C ASP A 138 3.92 -1.19 2.05
N THR A 139 2.68 -1.39 2.48
CA THR A 139 1.93 -2.58 2.06
C THR A 139 1.75 -2.60 0.54
N PHE A 140 1.45 -1.48 -0.08
CA PHE A 140 1.31 -1.41 -1.53
C PHE A 140 2.64 -1.65 -2.26
N VAL A 141 3.77 -1.16 -1.72
CA VAL A 141 5.13 -1.50 -2.18
C VAL A 141 5.36 -3.01 -2.13
N ARG A 142 5.03 -3.65 -1.00
CA ARG A 142 5.17 -5.11 -0.83
C ARG A 142 4.30 -5.90 -1.80
N LEU A 143 3.08 -5.45 -2.08
CA LEU A 143 2.18 -6.04 -3.08
C LEU A 143 2.77 -5.97 -4.49
N LEU A 144 3.32 -4.82 -4.89
CA LEU A 144 3.97 -4.64 -6.18
C LEU A 144 5.22 -5.52 -6.31
N ARG A 145 6.07 -5.57 -5.27
CA ARG A 145 7.26 -6.44 -5.22
C ARG A 145 6.87 -7.92 -5.24
N PHE A 146 5.81 -8.31 -4.55
CA PHE A 146 5.25 -9.67 -4.63
C PHE A 146 4.79 -10.03 -6.06
N ALA A 147 4.28 -9.06 -6.80
CA ALA A 147 3.90 -9.21 -8.21
C ALA A 147 5.10 -9.13 -9.17
N GLY A 148 6.34 -9.07 -8.66
CA GLY A 148 7.57 -9.03 -9.45
C GLY A 148 7.93 -7.66 -10.03
N ARG A 149 7.27 -6.55 -9.60
CA ARG A 149 7.59 -5.19 -10.07
C ARG A 149 8.85 -4.66 -9.38
N GLU A 150 9.67 -3.96 -10.14
CA GLU A 150 10.73 -3.11 -9.59
C GLU A 150 10.10 -1.82 -9.03
N VAL A 151 10.38 -1.49 -7.76
CA VAL A 151 9.72 -0.39 -7.05
C VAL A 151 10.74 0.47 -6.33
N ASP A 152 10.72 1.78 -6.62
CA ASP A 152 11.37 2.82 -5.83
C ASP A 152 10.38 3.39 -4.81
N VAL A 153 10.82 3.59 -3.59
CA VAL A 153 10.03 4.14 -2.49
C VAL A 153 10.52 5.53 -2.14
N GLN A 154 9.65 6.52 -2.27
CA GLN A 154 9.98 7.91 -1.96
C GLN A 154 9.16 8.45 -0.80
N ASN A 155 9.81 9.28 0.02
CA ASN A 155 9.19 10.06 1.08
C ASN A 155 9.53 11.54 0.84
N TYR A 156 8.56 12.31 0.33
CA TYR A 156 8.73 13.72 0.03
C TYR A 156 8.89 14.56 1.29
N ILE A 157 9.91 15.43 1.32
CA ILE A 157 10.28 16.22 2.48
C ILE A 157 10.03 17.71 2.23
N ASP A 158 8.90 18.22 2.73
CA ASP A 158 8.58 19.65 2.75
C ASP A 158 9.39 20.37 3.85
N ASN A 159 10.64 20.69 3.55
CA ASN A 159 11.55 21.35 4.47
C ASN A 159 11.52 22.88 4.37
N THR A 160 10.75 23.46 3.44
CA THR A 160 10.60 24.93 3.24
C THR A 160 9.20 25.43 3.61
N GLY A 161 8.31 24.56 4.05
CA GLY A 161 6.92 24.90 4.33
C GLY A 161 6.70 25.69 5.60
N VAL A 162 5.50 26.26 5.70
CA VAL A 162 5.04 27.07 6.83
C VAL A 162 5.20 26.36 8.18
N GLN A 163 5.07 25.03 8.21
CA GLN A 163 5.15 24.27 9.45
C GLN A 163 6.57 24.22 10.01
N VAL A 164 7.58 24.16 9.16
CA VAL A 164 8.99 24.27 9.59
C VAL A 164 9.29 25.69 10.06
N ALA A 165 8.80 26.70 9.31
CA ALA A 165 8.96 28.11 9.71
C ALA A 165 8.35 28.38 11.10
N ASP A 166 7.22 27.76 11.46
CA ASP A 166 6.62 27.90 12.76
C ASP A 166 7.54 27.40 13.89
N VAL A 167 8.21 26.27 13.71
CA VAL A 167 9.15 25.76 14.73
C VAL A 167 10.39 26.65 14.84
N VAL A 168 10.91 27.15 13.71
CA VAL A 168 12.00 28.11 13.70
C VAL A 168 11.63 29.39 14.46
N VAL A 169 10.43 29.95 14.20
CA VAL A 169 9.88 31.09 14.97
C VAL A 169 9.83 30.77 16.46
N GLY A 170 9.40 29.57 16.84
CA GLY A 170 9.35 29.13 18.20
C GLY A 170 10.72 29.19 18.90
N PHE A 171 11.74 28.64 18.28
CA PHE A 171 13.10 28.69 18.83
C PHE A 171 13.66 30.11 18.90
N LEU A 172 13.49 30.91 17.86
CA LEU A 172 14.10 32.25 17.78
C LEU A 172 13.33 33.30 18.63
N HIS A 173 12.00 33.30 18.63
CA HIS A 173 11.20 34.36 19.24
C HIS A 173 10.64 34.01 20.61
N ILE A 174 10.28 32.73 20.87
CA ILE A 174 9.75 32.29 22.16
C ILE A 174 10.84 31.81 23.07
N GLU A 175 11.68 30.85 22.60
CA GLU A 175 12.76 30.28 23.39
C GLU A 175 14.03 31.14 23.38
N LYS A 176 14.16 32.06 22.42
CA LYS A 176 15.31 32.95 22.23
C LYS A 176 16.66 32.23 22.18
N LYS A 177 16.68 31.10 21.47
CA LYS A 177 17.86 30.23 21.35
C LYS A 177 18.73 30.62 20.15
N SER A 178 20.03 30.53 20.34
CA SER A 178 21.04 30.59 19.29
C SER A 178 21.07 29.29 18.48
N GLN A 179 21.65 29.34 17.27
CA GLN A 179 21.85 28.15 16.43
C GLN A 179 22.58 27.02 17.17
N ALA A 180 23.66 27.37 17.94
CA ALA A 180 24.46 26.38 18.68
C ALA A 180 23.62 25.67 19.78
N GLU A 181 22.73 26.40 20.47
CA GLU A 181 21.83 25.81 21.47
C GLU A 181 20.78 24.90 20.82
N ILE A 182 20.27 25.28 19.64
CA ILE A 182 19.33 24.43 18.87
C ILE A 182 20.05 23.16 18.38
N GLU A 183 21.29 23.25 17.92
CA GLU A 183 22.10 22.12 17.50
C GLU A 183 22.36 21.13 18.66
N ALA A 184 22.65 21.65 19.83
CA ALA A 184 22.80 20.82 21.03
C ALA A 184 21.50 20.09 21.42
N LEU A 185 20.34 20.75 21.29
CA LEU A 185 19.02 20.13 21.50
C LEU A 185 18.71 19.07 20.42
N ALA A 186 19.04 19.36 19.17
CA ALA A 186 18.79 18.46 18.03
C ALA A 186 19.57 17.13 18.14
N ALA A 187 20.70 17.15 18.85
CA ALA A 187 21.46 15.94 19.14
C ALA A 187 20.82 15.06 20.24
N ALA A 188 19.89 15.62 21.04
CA ALA A 188 19.25 14.89 22.13
C ALA A 188 18.17 13.92 21.62
N PRO A 189 17.92 12.80 22.32
CA PRO A 189 16.77 11.93 22.04
C PRO A 189 15.43 12.70 22.07
N ARG A 190 14.49 12.31 21.22
CA ARG A 190 13.14 12.90 21.19
C ARG A 190 13.12 14.42 20.91
N PHE A 191 14.04 14.92 20.10
CA PHE A 191 14.03 16.33 19.65
C PHE A 191 12.73 16.70 18.94
N ASP A 192 12.16 15.81 18.19
CA ASP A 192 10.86 15.92 17.52
C ASP A 192 9.70 16.16 18.51
N TYR A 193 9.80 15.66 19.74
CA TYR A 193 8.85 15.95 20.85
C TYR A 193 8.99 17.39 21.34
N VAL A 194 10.23 17.87 21.49
CA VAL A 194 10.49 19.29 21.82
C VAL A 194 9.87 20.19 20.76
N CYS A 195 10.07 19.85 19.49
CA CYS A 195 9.47 20.58 18.37
C CYS A 195 7.93 20.50 18.37
N TRP A 196 7.34 19.36 18.76
CA TRP A 196 5.90 19.21 18.91
C TRP A 196 5.30 20.17 19.94
N ASP A 197 5.88 20.23 21.12
CA ASP A 197 5.41 21.08 22.20
C ASP A 197 5.59 22.56 21.85
N LEU A 198 6.72 22.90 21.20
CA LEU A 198 6.99 24.23 20.72
C LEU A 198 6.02 24.69 19.64
N TYR A 199 5.70 23.83 18.66
CA TYR A 199 4.72 24.10 17.61
C TYR A 199 3.34 24.45 18.16
N ALA A 200 2.88 23.77 19.21
CA ALA A 200 1.61 24.07 19.86
C ALA A 200 1.63 25.43 20.59
N ARG A 201 2.79 25.82 21.16
CA ARG A 201 3.00 27.13 21.82
C ARG A 201 3.04 28.26 20.80
N VAL A 202 3.70 28.06 19.66
CA VAL A 202 3.79 29.03 18.57
C VAL A 202 2.41 29.38 18.02
N SER A 203 1.54 28.36 17.84
CA SER A 203 0.17 28.59 17.37
C SER A 203 -0.61 29.56 18.28
N ARG A 204 -0.49 29.41 19.60
CA ARG A 204 -1.09 30.33 20.59
C ARG A 204 -0.42 31.70 20.57
N TRP A 205 0.91 31.77 20.44
CA TRP A 205 1.66 33.01 20.39
C TRP A 205 1.25 33.90 19.19
N TYR A 206 0.89 33.31 18.05
CA TYR A 206 0.35 34.06 16.91
C TYR A 206 -1.01 34.73 17.20
N GLU A 207 -1.80 34.16 18.08
CA GLU A 207 -3.10 34.73 18.49
C GLU A 207 -2.96 35.97 19.35
N GLU A 208 -1.80 36.17 19.99
CA GLU A 208 -1.54 37.33 20.87
C GLU A 208 -1.35 38.66 20.13
N GLY A 209 -1.00 38.65 18.84
CA GLY A 209 -0.86 39.89 18.07
C GLY A 209 -0.43 39.77 16.63
N LYS A 210 -0.79 40.79 15.82
CA LYS A 210 -0.43 40.86 14.40
C LYS A 210 1.08 40.89 14.13
N ALA A 211 1.88 41.47 15.04
CA ALA A 211 3.33 41.50 14.93
C ALA A 211 3.95 40.08 14.95
N ASN A 212 3.33 39.17 15.71
CA ASN A 212 3.78 37.79 15.81
C ASN A 212 3.54 37.04 14.49
N LEU A 213 2.45 37.31 13.80
CA LEU A 213 2.19 36.79 12.43
C LEU A 213 3.17 37.31 11.38
N GLN A 214 3.69 38.54 11.54
CA GLN A 214 4.72 39.08 10.66
C GLN A 214 6.04 38.33 10.79
N ALA A 215 6.40 37.88 12.02
CA ALA A 215 7.57 37.04 12.23
C ALA A 215 7.49 35.74 11.42
N ARG A 216 6.29 35.11 11.34
CA ARG A 216 6.07 33.93 10.48
C ARG A 216 6.40 34.17 9.01
N SER A 217 5.85 35.26 8.45
CA SER A 217 6.08 35.59 7.05
C SER A 217 7.55 35.93 6.76
N ALA A 218 8.19 36.67 7.66
CA ALA A 218 9.61 37.02 7.53
C ALA A 218 10.51 35.76 7.60
N THR A 219 10.22 34.85 8.52
CA THR A 219 10.95 33.58 8.66
C THR A 219 10.77 32.71 7.42
N LEU A 220 9.54 32.58 6.91
CA LEU A 220 9.25 31.80 5.71
C LEU A 220 10.04 32.34 4.49
N HIS A 221 10.00 33.66 4.27
CA HIS A 221 10.77 34.27 3.18
C HIS A 221 12.28 34.08 3.34
N ALA A 222 12.81 34.12 4.58
CA ALA A 222 14.22 33.87 4.84
C ALA A 222 14.61 32.40 4.53
N ILE A 223 13.74 31.45 4.87
CA ILE A 223 13.95 30.03 4.54
C ILE A 223 13.96 29.82 3.02
N GLU A 224 12.98 30.37 2.31
CA GLU A 224 12.86 30.26 0.84
C GLU A 224 14.05 30.94 0.12
N ALA A 225 14.55 32.06 0.64
CA ALA A 225 15.70 32.77 0.06
C ALA A 225 17.01 31.98 0.19
N GLY A 226 17.13 31.12 1.21
CA GLY A 226 18.34 30.33 1.47
C GLY A 226 19.57 31.17 1.86
N ASN A 227 20.73 30.55 2.07
CA ASN A 227 22.03 31.18 2.34
C ASN A 227 22.03 32.21 3.48
N ASN A 228 21.27 31.99 4.53
CA ASN A 228 21.19 32.83 5.73
C ASN A 228 21.05 31.94 6.98
N GLU A 229 21.25 32.55 8.17
CA GLU A 229 21.17 31.83 9.46
C GLU A 229 19.82 31.18 9.71
N THR A 230 18.72 31.85 9.36
CA THR A 230 17.36 31.31 9.53
C THR A 230 17.14 30.05 8.68
N ALA A 231 17.61 30.04 7.43
CA ALA A 231 17.56 28.88 6.56
C ALA A 231 18.46 27.73 7.07
N ALA A 232 19.64 28.05 7.63
CA ALA A 232 20.53 27.06 8.25
C ALA A 232 19.87 26.40 9.49
N ILE A 233 19.19 27.18 10.32
CA ILE A 233 18.42 26.67 11.46
C ILE A 233 17.25 25.78 10.99
N ALA A 234 16.54 26.18 9.94
CA ALA A 234 15.43 25.40 9.39
C ALA A 234 15.94 24.04 8.84
N ASP A 235 17.07 24.03 8.14
CA ASP A 235 17.68 22.79 7.63
C ASP A 235 18.14 21.89 8.79
N LEU A 236 18.79 22.45 9.82
CA LEU A 236 19.18 21.72 11.03
C LEU A 236 18.00 21.05 11.70
N ILE A 237 16.91 21.79 11.95
CA ILE A 237 15.67 21.25 12.57
C ILE A 237 15.08 20.16 11.70
N SER A 238 14.92 20.43 10.40
CA SER A 238 14.31 19.48 9.45
C SER A 238 15.09 18.18 9.37
N ILE A 239 16.41 18.24 9.28
CA ILE A 239 17.28 17.05 9.23
C ILE A 239 17.20 16.24 10.52
N ALA A 240 17.21 16.91 11.68
CA ALA A 240 17.13 16.24 12.98
C ALA A 240 15.77 15.55 13.18
N VAL A 241 14.66 16.22 12.86
CA VAL A 241 13.31 15.65 12.94
C VAL A 241 13.13 14.52 11.93
N LEU A 242 13.62 14.68 10.68
CA LEU A 242 13.55 13.64 9.65
C LEU A 242 14.22 12.34 10.10
N LYS A 243 15.37 12.41 10.74
CA LYS A 243 16.01 11.20 11.31
C LYS A 243 15.13 10.50 12.33
N ARG A 244 14.42 11.25 13.21
CA ARG A 244 13.47 10.65 14.15
C ARG A 244 12.28 10.00 13.42
N HIS A 245 11.78 10.61 12.34
CA HIS A 245 10.73 9.99 11.51
C HIS A 245 11.19 8.66 10.91
N LEU A 246 12.42 8.58 10.38
CA LEU A 246 12.96 7.33 9.84
C LEU A 246 13.09 6.25 10.93
N GLU A 247 13.57 6.61 12.13
CA GLU A 247 13.64 5.69 13.28
C GLU A 247 12.24 5.19 13.70
N THR A 248 11.23 6.07 13.70
CA THR A 248 9.83 5.67 13.98
C THR A 248 9.30 4.69 12.92
N MET A 249 9.60 4.94 11.63
CA MET A 249 9.15 4.08 10.52
C MET A 249 9.90 2.74 10.51
N GLU A 250 11.18 2.72 10.86
CA GLU A 250 11.98 1.50 11.04
C GLU A 250 11.36 0.55 12.09
N ARG A 251 10.81 1.09 13.18
CA ARG A 251 10.07 0.28 14.18
C ARG A 251 8.89 -0.49 13.58
N LEU A 252 8.36 -0.01 12.43
CA LEU A 252 7.26 -0.63 11.68
C LEU A 252 7.76 -1.49 10.51
N ASP A 253 9.08 -1.67 10.35
CA ASP A 253 9.70 -2.32 9.18
C ASP A 253 9.32 -1.61 7.86
N ILE A 254 9.37 -0.25 7.87
CA ILE A 254 9.10 0.61 6.72
C ILE A 254 10.37 1.36 6.35
N GLU A 255 10.81 1.19 5.12
CA GLU A 255 12.04 1.73 4.56
C GLU A 255 11.77 2.58 3.32
N TYR A 256 12.66 3.54 3.05
CA TYR A 256 12.61 4.40 1.87
C TYR A 256 13.93 4.32 1.10
N ASP A 257 13.84 4.46 -0.22
CA ASP A 257 14.99 4.51 -1.11
C ASP A 257 15.49 5.95 -1.25
N PHE A 258 14.57 6.92 -1.35
CA PHE A 258 14.91 8.31 -1.63
C PHE A 258 14.02 9.33 -0.89
N LEU A 259 14.65 10.39 -0.40
CA LEU A 259 14.08 11.52 0.33
C LEU A 259 14.27 12.81 -0.47
N PRO A 260 13.43 13.12 -1.45
CA PRO A 260 13.48 14.37 -2.19
C PRO A 260 13.04 15.53 -1.28
N ARG A 261 13.85 16.60 -1.20
CA ARG A 261 13.55 17.80 -0.42
C ARG A 261 12.96 18.88 -1.33
N GLU A 262 11.94 19.57 -0.86
CA GLU A 262 11.31 20.66 -1.58
C GLU A 262 12.30 21.81 -1.91
N SER A 263 13.23 22.09 -1.01
CA SER A 263 14.27 23.12 -1.22
C SER A 263 15.07 22.90 -2.50
N GLU A 264 15.40 21.65 -2.86
CA GLU A 264 16.16 21.34 -4.06
C GLU A 264 15.36 21.49 -5.34
N ILE A 265 14.04 21.26 -5.29
CA ILE A 265 13.14 21.53 -6.44
C ILE A 265 13.23 23.01 -6.84
N LEU A 266 13.34 23.91 -5.84
CA LEU A 266 13.52 25.33 -6.06
C LEU A 266 14.96 25.66 -6.49
N HIS A 267 15.97 25.23 -5.73
CA HIS A 267 17.37 25.57 -5.95
C HIS A 267 17.95 24.99 -7.26
N LEU A 268 17.45 23.84 -7.72
CA LEU A 268 17.83 23.20 -8.98
C LEU A 268 16.98 23.64 -10.17
N HIS A 269 16.10 24.63 -9.97
CA HIS A 269 15.28 25.25 -11.02
C HIS A 269 14.35 24.27 -11.76
N PHE A 270 13.83 23.27 -11.06
CA PHE A 270 12.84 22.33 -11.64
C PHE A 270 11.56 23.07 -12.04
N TRP A 271 11.12 24.00 -11.18
CA TRP A 271 9.97 24.82 -11.47
C TRP A 271 10.18 25.69 -12.71
N ASP A 272 11.33 26.34 -12.87
CA ASP A 272 11.62 27.20 -14.02
C ASP A 272 11.54 26.42 -15.33
N ALA A 273 12.06 25.18 -15.34
CA ALA A 273 11.97 24.29 -16.49
C ALA A 273 10.53 23.85 -16.77
N ALA A 274 9.76 23.50 -15.75
CA ALA A 274 8.36 23.13 -15.87
C ALA A 274 7.49 24.31 -16.31
N PHE A 275 7.71 25.50 -15.71
CA PHE A 275 6.99 26.73 -16.02
C PHE A 275 7.16 27.14 -17.49
N THR A 276 8.38 27.04 -18.02
CA THR A 276 8.64 27.32 -19.44
C THR A 276 7.80 26.42 -20.33
N LYS A 277 7.82 25.10 -20.09
CA LYS A 277 7.02 24.14 -20.87
C LYS A 277 5.51 24.39 -20.76
N LEU A 278 5.01 24.63 -19.55
CA LEU A 278 3.58 24.89 -19.29
C LEU A 278 3.09 26.19 -19.95
N LYS A 279 3.96 27.21 -20.02
CA LYS A 279 3.67 28.46 -20.70
C LYS A 279 3.67 28.30 -22.22
N GLU A 280 4.70 27.66 -22.78
CA GLU A 280 4.84 27.41 -24.21
C GLU A 280 3.72 26.54 -24.79
N SER A 281 3.23 25.58 -24.02
CA SER A 281 2.08 24.74 -24.39
C SER A 281 0.71 25.41 -24.22
N GLY A 282 0.65 26.60 -23.60
CA GLY A 282 -0.61 27.30 -23.31
C GLY A 282 -1.42 26.73 -22.15
N VAL A 283 -0.87 25.76 -21.38
CA VAL A 283 -1.50 25.22 -20.15
C VAL A 283 -1.64 26.30 -19.09
N LEU A 284 -0.63 27.17 -18.97
CA LEU A 284 -0.69 28.35 -18.12
C LEU A 284 -1.01 29.61 -18.92
N ALA A 285 -1.99 30.38 -18.44
CA ALA A 285 -2.36 31.67 -18.97
C ALA A 285 -2.12 32.77 -17.92
N TYR A 286 -1.66 33.94 -18.37
CA TYR A 286 -1.51 35.11 -17.51
C TYR A 286 -2.83 35.89 -17.49
N GLU A 287 -3.35 36.17 -16.30
CA GLU A 287 -4.61 36.90 -16.12
C GLU A 287 -4.35 38.41 -16.01
N ASN A 288 -4.87 39.17 -16.99
CA ASN A 288 -4.73 40.60 -17.05
C ASN A 288 -5.81 41.36 -16.25
N ASP A 289 -6.95 40.72 -16.01
CA ASP A 289 -8.15 41.32 -15.40
C ASP A 289 -8.81 40.35 -14.39
N GLY A 290 -9.86 40.79 -13.70
CA GLY A 290 -10.61 39.98 -12.73
C GLY A 290 -9.93 39.77 -11.40
N LYS A 291 -10.42 38.79 -10.60
CA LYS A 291 -9.97 38.47 -9.27
C LYS A 291 -8.52 37.93 -9.24
N ASN A 292 -8.13 37.22 -10.30
CA ASN A 292 -6.81 36.61 -10.43
C ASN A 292 -5.82 37.49 -11.21
N LYS A 293 -6.07 38.78 -11.34
CA LYS A 293 -5.21 39.73 -12.06
C LYS A 293 -3.75 39.64 -11.59
N GLY A 294 -2.84 39.50 -12.55
CA GLY A 294 -1.39 39.38 -12.30
C GLY A 294 -0.93 37.98 -11.94
N CYS A 295 -1.84 37.00 -11.89
CA CYS A 295 -1.51 35.60 -11.60
C CYS A 295 -1.35 34.79 -12.90
N TRP A 296 -0.56 33.69 -12.81
CA TRP A 296 -0.60 32.64 -13.80
C TRP A 296 -1.57 31.57 -13.33
N VAL A 297 -2.55 31.27 -14.18
CA VAL A 297 -3.61 30.29 -13.87
C VAL A 297 -3.58 29.13 -14.84
N MET A 298 -3.94 27.95 -14.36
CA MET A 298 -4.24 26.80 -15.18
C MET A 298 -5.75 26.71 -15.40
N ARG A 299 -6.18 26.56 -16.65
CA ARG A 299 -7.58 26.39 -17.03
C ARG A 299 -7.91 24.90 -17.09
N ARG A 300 -9.05 24.49 -16.53
CA ARG A 300 -9.50 23.09 -16.58
C ARG A 300 -9.79 22.66 -18.02
N ALA A 301 -9.35 21.46 -18.38
CA ALA A 301 -9.62 20.83 -19.67
C ALA A 301 -11.14 20.62 -19.84
N GLY A 302 -11.73 21.22 -20.85
CA GLY A 302 -13.19 21.21 -21.15
C GLY A 302 -13.75 22.58 -21.49
N THR A 303 -13.01 23.67 -21.19
CA THR A 303 -13.43 25.05 -21.45
C THR A 303 -12.72 25.70 -22.65
N SER A 304 -11.84 24.99 -23.36
CA SER A 304 -11.14 25.51 -24.54
C SER A 304 -11.69 24.90 -25.82
N LYS A 305 -12.55 25.65 -26.55
CA LYS A 305 -12.65 25.50 -28.02
C LYS A 305 -11.45 26.21 -28.65
N PRO A 306 -10.77 25.61 -29.67
CA PRO A 306 -9.76 26.33 -30.43
C PRO A 306 -10.43 27.54 -31.11
N LEU A 307 -9.78 28.70 -31.06
CA LEU A 307 -10.13 29.86 -31.86
C LEU A 307 -10.03 29.51 -33.36
N THR A 308 -11.11 29.00 -33.95
CA THR A 308 -11.28 28.98 -35.39
C THR A 308 -11.83 30.36 -35.79
N THR A 309 -11.00 31.12 -36.49
CA THR A 309 -11.39 32.31 -37.20
C THR A 309 -12.54 32.02 -38.18
N GLY A 310 -13.71 32.54 -37.91
CA GLY A 310 -14.79 32.68 -38.89
C GLY A 310 -16.11 32.03 -38.52
N GLY A 311 -17.09 32.83 -38.05
CA GLY A 311 -18.51 32.49 -38.11
C GLY A 311 -19.33 32.81 -36.87
N THR A 312 -20.03 33.94 -36.90
CA THR A 312 -21.32 34.32 -36.27
C THR A 312 -21.57 34.07 -34.77
N GLU A 313 -21.88 35.16 -34.10
CA GLU A 313 -22.42 35.34 -32.76
C GLU A 313 -23.41 34.24 -32.34
N ASP A 314 -23.13 33.58 -31.20
CA ASP A 314 -24.01 33.48 -30.03
C ASP A 314 -23.48 32.38 -29.06
N THR A 315 -23.46 32.75 -27.79
CA THR A 315 -23.07 31.96 -26.61
C THR A 315 -21.56 31.81 -26.34
N GLU A 316 -20.94 32.87 -25.86
CA GLU A 316 -19.80 32.79 -24.95
C GLU A 316 -20.28 32.10 -23.65
N GLU A 317 -20.04 30.81 -23.49
CA GLU A 317 -20.02 30.21 -22.14
C GLU A 317 -18.93 30.95 -21.35
N LYS A 318 -19.34 31.84 -20.45
CA LYS A 318 -18.42 32.51 -19.53
C LYS A 318 -17.71 31.44 -18.71
N ILE A 319 -16.41 31.30 -18.92
CA ILE A 319 -15.53 30.57 -18.02
C ILE A 319 -15.73 31.19 -16.65
N THR A 320 -16.27 30.43 -15.69
CA THR A 320 -16.48 30.95 -14.34
C THR A 320 -15.12 31.04 -13.64
N GLU A 321 -14.93 31.99 -12.73
CA GLU A 321 -13.69 32.16 -11.95
C GLU A 321 -13.37 30.90 -11.08
N GLU A 322 -14.35 30.02 -10.89
CA GLU A 322 -14.22 28.74 -10.20
C GLU A 322 -13.48 27.66 -11.02
N ASP A 323 -13.36 27.86 -12.35
CA ASP A 323 -12.69 26.94 -13.27
C ASP A 323 -11.19 27.22 -13.44
N GLN A 324 -10.64 28.18 -12.69
CA GLN A 324 -9.24 28.60 -12.77
C GLN A 324 -8.47 28.25 -11.49
N LYS A 325 -7.34 27.56 -11.64
CA LYS A 325 -6.41 27.29 -10.53
C LYS A 325 -5.21 28.23 -10.60
N VAL A 326 -5.01 29.06 -9.57
CA VAL A 326 -3.82 29.91 -9.46
C VAL A 326 -2.58 29.06 -9.17
N ILE A 327 -1.62 29.06 -10.07
CA ILE A 327 -0.34 28.35 -9.96
C ILE A 327 0.77 29.29 -9.50
N VAL A 328 0.85 30.52 -10.07
CA VAL A 328 1.78 31.57 -9.62
C VAL A 328 0.98 32.80 -9.24
N ARG A 329 1.20 33.31 -8.06
CA ARG A 329 0.55 34.51 -7.54
C ARG A 329 1.07 35.77 -8.21
N SER A 330 0.34 36.89 -8.11
CA SER A 330 0.71 38.19 -8.67
C SER A 330 2.02 38.74 -8.14
N ASN A 331 2.48 38.32 -6.96
CA ASN A 331 3.78 38.70 -6.41
C ASN A 331 4.94 37.77 -6.86
N GLY A 332 4.70 36.86 -7.80
CA GLY A 332 5.68 35.89 -8.30
C GLY A 332 5.83 34.62 -7.46
N THR A 333 5.13 34.48 -6.33
CA THR A 333 5.23 33.28 -5.48
C THR A 333 4.56 32.09 -6.16
N VAL A 334 5.29 30.98 -6.29
CA VAL A 334 4.79 29.70 -6.80
C VAL A 334 3.97 29.01 -5.71
N GLY A 335 2.74 28.62 -6.05
CA GLY A 335 1.92 27.79 -5.17
C GLY A 335 2.48 26.36 -5.03
N TYR A 336 2.09 25.65 -3.97
CA TYR A 336 2.50 24.26 -3.76
C TYR A 336 2.19 23.36 -4.95
N VAL A 337 1.06 23.55 -5.62
CA VAL A 337 0.67 22.78 -6.81
C VAL A 337 1.65 22.95 -7.97
N GLY A 338 2.24 24.15 -8.16
CA GLY A 338 3.26 24.37 -9.19
C GLY A 338 4.53 23.56 -8.93
N LYS A 339 4.96 23.48 -7.67
CA LYS A 339 6.09 22.64 -7.25
C LYS A 339 5.79 21.17 -7.47
N ASP A 340 4.56 20.71 -7.14
CA ASP A 340 4.10 19.34 -7.36
C ASP A 340 4.12 18.97 -8.84
N ILE A 341 3.65 19.84 -9.73
CA ILE A 341 3.71 19.62 -11.18
C ILE A 341 5.15 19.41 -11.64
N ALA A 342 6.08 20.29 -11.26
CA ALA A 342 7.47 20.19 -11.63
C ALA A 342 8.11 18.89 -11.11
N TYR A 343 7.81 18.53 -9.88
CA TYR A 343 8.33 17.30 -9.27
C TYR A 343 7.80 16.03 -9.96
N HIS A 344 6.51 16.00 -10.32
CA HIS A 344 5.94 14.86 -11.05
C HIS A 344 6.45 14.77 -12.50
N MET A 345 6.71 15.91 -13.14
CA MET A 345 7.39 15.91 -14.45
C MET A 345 8.79 15.30 -14.35
N TRP A 346 9.54 15.58 -13.27
CA TRP A 346 10.83 14.93 -13.02
C TRP A 346 10.67 13.41 -12.81
N LYS A 347 9.71 12.96 -12.01
CA LYS A 347 9.46 11.54 -11.78
C LYS A 347 9.27 10.76 -13.09
N PHE A 348 8.56 11.33 -14.06
CA PHE A 348 8.34 10.73 -15.37
C PHE A 348 9.46 11.01 -16.40
N GLY A 349 10.59 11.61 -16.00
CA GLY A 349 11.68 11.93 -16.92
C GLY A 349 11.36 13.05 -17.92
N LEU A 350 10.36 13.88 -17.67
CA LEU A 350 9.90 14.93 -18.58
C LEU A 350 10.66 16.26 -18.43
N LEU A 351 11.59 16.33 -17.48
CA LEU A 351 12.47 17.47 -17.26
C LEU A 351 13.93 17.11 -17.57
N SER A 352 14.66 18.05 -18.20
CA SER A 352 16.11 17.93 -18.38
C SER A 352 16.87 18.39 -17.14
N ARG A 353 16.42 17.98 -15.96
CA ARG A 353 16.93 18.33 -14.64
C ARG A 353 16.92 17.11 -13.76
N ASP A 354 17.91 17.00 -12.88
CA ASP A 354 17.97 15.93 -11.89
C ASP A 354 18.50 16.48 -10.55
N PHE A 355 18.29 15.74 -9.48
CA PHE A 355 18.86 16.01 -8.16
C PHE A 355 20.32 15.59 -8.10
N GLY A 356 21.09 16.18 -7.18
CA GLY A 356 22.22 15.48 -6.62
C GLY A 356 21.72 14.52 -5.54
N TYR A 357 22.47 13.46 -5.28
CA TYR A 357 22.11 12.41 -4.33
C TYR A 357 23.21 12.20 -3.33
N ARG A 358 22.85 12.04 -2.05
CA ARG A 358 23.78 11.75 -0.97
C ARG A 358 23.17 10.69 -0.06
N LYS A 359 24.00 9.74 0.43
CA LYS A 359 23.59 8.79 1.46
C LYS A 359 23.23 9.55 2.74
N PHE A 360 22.08 9.20 3.32
CA PHE A 360 21.53 9.92 4.46
C PHE A 360 21.27 9.03 5.67
N PHE A 361 20.65 7.88 5.45
CA PHE A 361 20.32 6.95 6.51
C PHE A 361 20.64 5.53 6.05
N ARG A 362 21.09 4.67 6.97
CA ARG A 362 21.39 3.28 6.66
C ARG A 362 20.62 2.38 7.60
N TYR A 363 19.78 1.55 7.00
CA TYR A 363 18.97 0.59 7.72
C TYR A 363 19.80 -0.61 8.22
N PRO A 364 19.34 -1.36 9.26
CA PRO A 364 20.08 -2.51 9.82
C PRO A 364 20.40 -3.61 8.81
N ASN A 365 19.56 -3.79 7.78
CA ASN A 365 19.76 -4.72 6.67
C ASN A 365 20.80 -4.23 5.63
N SER A 366 21.49 -3.12 5.91
CA SER A 366 22.46 -2.45 5.04
C SER A 366 21.87 -1.76 3.80
N HIS A 367 20.56 -1.57 3.73
CA HIS A 367 19.93 -0.73 2.72
C HIS A 367 20.26 0.74 2.99
N ASP A 368 20.72 1.46 1.96
CA ASP A 368 21.04 2.89 2.03
C ASP A 368 19.84 3.73 1.56
N CYS A 369 19.36 4.63 2.41
CA CYS A 369 18.38 5.65 2.05
C CYS A 369 19.10 6.93 1.61
N TRP A 370 18.74 7.46 0.45
CA TRP A 370 19.36 8.64 -0.16
C TRP A 370 18.53 9.89 0.10
N ILE A 371 19.18 11.04 0.12
CA ILE A 371 18.54 12.35 0.21
C ILE A 371 18.97 13.23 -0.96
N SER A 372 18.06 14.09 -1.44
CA SER A 372 18.38 15.08 -2.47
C SER A 372 19.36 16.15 -1.96
N THR A 373 20.20 16.64 -2.84
CA THR A 373 21.16 17.72 -2.60
C THR A 373 21.45 18.46 -3.91
N THR A 374 22.04 19.64 -3.80
CA THR A 374 22.53 20.41 -4.96
C THR A 374 23.87 19.88 -5.50
N SER A 375 24.65 19.15 -4.68
CA SER A 375 25.93 18.54 -5.06
C SER A 375 25.96 17.11 -4.54
N GLY A 376 25.89 16.12 -5.46
CA GLY A 376 25.75 14.71 -5.12
C GLY A 376 27.03 13.90 -5.17
N GLU A 377 26.94 12.66 -4.67
CA GLU A 377 27.92 11.60 -4.87
C GLU A 377 27.88 11.14 -6.33
N LYS A 378 29.01 10.65 -6.85
CA LYS A 378 29.09 10.22 -8.27
C LYS A 378 28.40 8.88 -8.52
N ASP A 379 28.53 7.98 -7.54
CA ASP A 379 27.94 6.63 -7.61
C ASP A 379 26.65 6.60 -6.81
N HIS A 380 25.52 6.78 -7.47
CA HIS A 380 24.20 6.79 -6.87
C HIS A 380 23.18 6.05 -7.75
N PRO A 381 22.08 5.48 -7.17
CA PRO A 381 20.96 4.98 -7.95
C PRO A 381 20.27 6.11 -8.73
N HIS A 382 19.53 5.74 -9.76
CA HIS A 382 18.67 6.66 -10.50
C HIS A 382 17.22 6.47 -10.04
N PHE A 383 16.58 7.55 -9.56
CA PHE A 383 15.26 7.52 -8.93
C PHE A 383 14.13 8.13 -9.79
N GLY A 384 14.46 8.76 -10.91
CA GLY A 384 13.49 9.28 -11.89
C GLY A 384 13.19 8.31 -13.03
N ASP A 385 12.59 8.81 -14.09
CA ASP A 385 12.27 8.10 -15.34
C ASP A 385 11.43 6.84 -15.11
N VAL A 386 10.41 6.93 -14.24
CA VAL A 386 9.56 5.80 -13.90
C VAL A 386 8.40 5.63 -14.88
N ALA A 387 7.95 4.40 -15.05
CA ALA A 387 6.83 4.08 -15.92
C ALA A 387 5.46 4.33 -15.27
N GLU A 388 5.37 4.31 -13.94
CA GLU A 388 4.11 4.37 -13.21
C GLU A 388 4.33 4.98 -11.82
N ILE A 389 3.40 5.82 -11.36
CA ILE A 389 3.48 6.50 -10.08
C ILE A 389 2.22 6.24 -9.27
N TYR A 390 2.42 5.87 -8.00
CA TYR A 390 1.38 5.85 -6.98
C TYR A 390 1.73 6.83 -5.88
N ASN A 391 0.87 7.86 -5.69
CA ASN A 391 1.03 8.85 -4.65
C ASN A 391 0.02 8.59 -3.53
N VAL A 392 0.50 8.07 -2.39
CA VAL A 392 -0.33 7.72 -1.23
C VAL A 392 -0.51 8.95 -0.36
N ILE A 393 -1.66 9.59 -0.50
CA ILE A 393 -1.92 10.87 0.15
C ILE A 393 -3.40 10.99 0.55
N ASP A 394 -3.68 11.75 1.62
CA ASP A 394 -5.02 11.97 2.18
C ASP A 394 -6.01 12.51 1.12
N ALA A 395 -7.26 12.04 1.19
CA ALA A 395 -8.32 12.40 0.24
C ALA A 395 -8.57 13.91 0.14
N ARG A 396 -8.26 14.68 1.19
CA ARG A 396 -8.36 16.14 1.19
C ARG A 396 -7.40 16.84 0.21
N GLN A 397 -6.39 16.13 -0.29
CA GLN A 397 -5.43 16.64 -1.29
C GLN A 397 -5.82 16.27 -2.73
N SER A 398 -6.98 15.66 -2.96
CA SER A 398 -7.42 15.19 -4.29
C SER A 398 -7.39 16.27 -5.37
N GLU A 399 -7.76 17.51 -5.03
CA GLU A 399 -7.75 18.62 -5.99
C GLU A 399 -6.34 18.94 -6.49
N ALA A 400 -5.34 18.94 -5.61
CA ALA A 400 -3.94 19.17 -6.01
C ALA A 400 -3.44 18.06 -6.94
N GLN A 401 -3.76 16.81 -6.62
CA GLN A 401 -3.37 15.64 -7.41
C GLN A 401 -4.02 15.65 -8.80
N ASN A 402 -5.31 16.00 -8.89
CA ASN A 402 -6.00 16.15 -10.16
C ASN A 402 -5.39 17.26 -11.02
N THR A 403 -4.95 18.36 -10.40
CA THR A 403 -4.28 19.46 -11.11
C THR A 403 -2.96 19.00 -11.75
N VAL A 404 -2.20 18.13 -11.10
CA VAL A 404 -0.98 17.51 -11.67
C VAL A 404 -1.34 16.67 -12.90
N ILE A 405 -2.37 15.83 -12.82
CA ILE A 405 -2.85 15.01 -13.95
C ILE A 405 -3.28 15.88 -15.12
N GLU A 406 -4.04 16.94 -14.86
CA GLU A 406 -4.49 17.89 -15.87
C GLU A 406 -3.31 18.63 -16.53
N ALA A 407 -2.28 18.99 -15.76
CA ALA A 407 -1.07 19.61 -16.30
C ALA A 407 -0.31 18.66 -17.23
N LEU A 408 -0.16 17.38 -16.87
CA LEU A 408 0.48 16.37 -17.72
C LEU A 408 -0.30 16.18 -19.03
N ARG A 409 -1.62 16.08 -18.98
CA ARG A 409 -2.48 15.99 -20.18
C ARG A 409 -2.38 17.25 -21.05
N GLY A 410 -2.42 18.42 -20.44
CA GLY A 410 -2.27 19.70 -21.14
C GLY A 410 -0.92 19.86 -21.85
N LEU A 411 0.11 19.20 -21.34
CA LEU A 411 1.43 19.13 -21.97
C LEU A 411 1.52 18.02 -23.08
N GLY A 412 0.43 17.27 -23.32
CA GLY A 412 0.40 16.16 -24.31
C GLY A 412 1.01 14.85 -23.79
N HIS A 413 1.20 14.71 -22.47
CA HIS A 413 1.73 13.49 -21.84
C HIS A 413 0.60 12.61 -21.28
N ASP A 414 -0.38 12.24 -22.14
CA ASP A 414 -1.55 11.46 -21.75
C ASP A 414 -1.19 10.10 -21.11
N GLU A 415 -0.19 9.41 -21.64
CA GLU A 415 0.28 8.14 -21.11
C GLU A 415 0.82 8.29 -19.67
N ALA A 416 1.58 9.34 -19.37
CA ALA A 416 2.07 9.63 -18.04
C ALA A 416 0.90 9.99 -17.10
N ALA A 417 -0.06 10.77 -17.58
CA ALA A 417 -1.26 11.13 -16.82
C ALA A 417 -2.12 9.90 -16.46
N ASP A 418 -2.25 8.93 -17.39
CA ASP A 418 -3.00 7.69 -17.16
C ASP A 418 -2.27 6.72 -16.23
N ARG A 419 -0.94 6.82 -16.13
CA ARG A 419 -0.10 6.02 -15.23
C ARG A 419 0.23 6.69 -13.91
N TYR A 420 -0.39 7.83 -13.64
CA TYR A 420 -0.34 8.50 -12.35
C TYR A 420 -1.57 8.15 -11.54
N THR A 421 -1.39 7.58 -10.35
CA THR A 421 -2.49 7.20 -9.47
C THR A 421 -2.41 7.93 -8.13
N HIS A 422 -3.42 8.75 -7.83
CA HIS A 422 -3.66 9.22 -6.47
C HIS A 422 -4.27 8.08 -5.64
N PHE A 423 -3.46 7.47 -4.80
CA PHE A 423 -3.90 6.48 -3.82
C PHE A 423 -4.47 7.22 -2.61
N SER A 424 -5.73 7.66 -2.72
CA SER A 424 -6.42 8.41 -1.68
C SER A 424 -6.92 7.53 -0.55
N TYR A 425 -6.91 8.05 0.68
CA TYR A 425 -7.43 7.37 1.88
C TYR A 425 -8.02 8.39 2.87
N GLU A 426 -8.92 7.95 3.77
CA GLU A 426 -9.51 8.75 4.81
C GLU A 426 -8.71 8.71 6.12
N MET A 427 -8.98 9.63 7.03
CA MET A 427 -8.24 9.86 8.27
C MET A 427 -8.40 8.73 9.29
N VAL A 428 -7.47 8.70 10.26
CA VAL A 428 -7.55 7.89 11.48
C VAL A 428 -7.94 8.80 12.64
N ALA A 429 -8.92 8.33 13.40
CA ALA A 429 -9.39 8.88 14.67
C ALA A 429 -9.13 7.87 15.80
N LEU A 430 -9.43 8.23 17.04
CA LEU A 430 -9.39 7.34 18.21
C LEU A 430 -10.80 7.07 18.71
N THR A 431 -11.02 5.90 19.31
CA THR A 431 -12.16 5.73 20.19
C THR A 431 -11.99 6.55 21.48
N PRO A 432 -13.06 7.01 22.15
CA PRO A 432 -12.95 7.67 23.45
C PRO A 432 -12.19 6.83 24.49
N ARG A 433 -12.37 5.52 24.46
CA ARG A 433 -11.66 4.57 25.33
C ARG A 433 -10.15 4.63 25.09
N CYS A 434 -9.72 4.50 23.85
CA CYS A 434 -8.31 4.57 23.48
C CYS A 434 -7.68 5.92 23.86
N ALA A 435 -8.39 7.03 23.65
CA ALA A 435 -7.93 8.35 24.02
C ALA A 435 -7.73 8.47 25.54
N ALA A 436 -8.66 7.93 26.34
CA ALA A 436 -8.55 7.91 27.81
C ALA A 436 -7.37 7.02 28.28
N GLU A 437 -7.15 5.86 27.66
CA GLU A 437 -6.01 4.98 27.95
C GLU A 437 -4.65 5.65 27.66
N LEU A 438 -4.61 6.55 26.68
CA LEU A 438 -3.45 7.39 26.36
C LEU A 438 -3.32 8.62 27.27
N GLY A 439 -4.20 8.76 28.27
CA GLY A 439 -4.13 9.83 29.29
C GLY A 439 -4.81 11.15 28.90
N TYR A 440 -5.59 11.17 27.82
CA TYR A 440 -6.32 12.38 27.40
C TYR A 440 -7.54 12.63 28.29
N GLN A 441 -7.71 13.90 28.73
CA GLN A 441 -8.89 14.35 29.42
C GLN A 441 -10.02 14.61 28.40
N LEU A 442 -11.09 13.84 28.50
CA LEU A 442 -12.23 13.92 27.56
C LEU A 442 -13.37 14.72 28.20
N SER A 443 -13.98 15.59 27.41
CA SER A 443 -15.27 16.20 27.76
C SER A 443 -16.38 15.15 27.79
N ASP A 444 -17.50 15.43 28.48
CA ASP A 444 -18.63 14.50 28.50
C ASP A 444 -19.28 14.34 27.13
N GLU A 445 -19.19 15.36 26.26
CA GLU A 445 -19.61 15.28 24.87
C GLU A 445 -18.72 14.31 24.08
N ASP A 446 -17.40 14.39 24.25
CA ASP A 446 -16.43 13.53 23.54
C ASP A 446 -16.53 12.06 23.97
N LYS A 447 -16.84 11.80 25.26
CA LYS A 447 -17.09 10.44 25.74
C LYS A 447 -18.29 9.76 25.08
N GLY A 448 -19.28 10.56 24.62
CA GLY A 448 -20.49 10.07 23.93
C GLY A 448 -20.32 9.86 22.43
N ARG A 449 -19.19 10.25 21.83
CA ARG A 449 -18.93 10.12 20.38
C ARG A 449 -18.46 8.70 20.03
N SER A 450 -18.70 8.30 18.78
CA SER A 450 -18.16 7.05 18.25
C SER A 450 -16.64 7.11 18.01
N TRP A 451 -16.11 8.30 17.74
CA TRP A 451 -14.68 8.57 17.54
C TRP A 451 -14.34 10.05 17.80
N ILE A 452 -13.06 10.31 18.04
CA ILE A 452 -12.50 11.62 18.34
C ILE A 452 -11.40 11.90 17.31
N GLU A 453 -11.51 13.06 16.63
CA GLU A 453 -10.48 13.51 15.69
C GLU A 453 -9.19 13.87 16.42
N VAL A 454 -8.09 13.29 15.99
CA VAL A 454 -6.74 13.59 16.47
C VAL A 454 -6.20 14.80 15.73
N SER A 455 -6.02 15.93 16.40
CA SER A 455 -5.50 17.17 15.83
C SER A 455 -4.37 17.76 16.67
N GLY A 456 -3.17 17.75 16.13
CA GLY A 456 -2.00 18.35 16.80
C GLY A 456 -2.12 19.87 17.03
N ARG A 457 -2.95 20.58 16.24
CA ARG A 457 -3.22 22.02 16.42
C ARG A 457 -4.07 22.31 17.65
N LYS A 458 -4.94 21.38 18.01
CA LYS A 458 -5.84 21.50 19.20
C LYS A 458 -5.22 20.93 20.47
N GLY A 459 -3.94 20.52 20.47
CA GLY A 459 -3.29 19.85 21.59
C GLY A 459 -3.72 18.38 21.77
N PHE A 460 -4.54 17.85 20.85
CA PHE A 460 -5.07 16.48 20.85
C PHE A 460 -4.33 15.65 19.78
N GLY A 461 -3.02 15.55 19.89
CA GLY A 461 -2.20 14.81 18.93
C GLY A 461 -1.55 13.58 19.56
N VAL A 462 -1.88 12.39 19.07
CA VAL A 462 -1.22 11.17 19.53
C VAL A 462 0.06 10.97 18.72
N LYS A 463 1.19 11.10 19.40
CA LYS A 463 2.51 10.85 18.81
C LYS A 463 2.64 9.36 18.48
N ALA A 464 3.23 9.06 17.34
CA ALA A 464 3.33 7.70 16.81
C ALA A 464 4.08 6.76 17.77
N ASP A 465 5.21 7.22 18.31
CA ASP A 465 6.01 6.41 19.23
C ASP A 465 5.31 6.14 20.55
N ASP A 466 4.57 7.11 21.12
CA ASP A 466 3.78 6.90 22.34
C ASP A 466 2.69 5.82 22.12
N LEU A 467 2.04 5.83 20.93
CA LEU A 467 1.07 4.81 20.56
C LEU A 467 1.73 3.42 20.43
N LEU A 468 2.89 3.36 19.75
CA LEU A 468 3.64 2.10 19.58
C LEU A 468 4.10 1.56 20.93
N ASP A 469 4.65 2.41 21.80
CA ASP A 469 5.12 2.02 23.14
C ASP A 469 3.97 1.46 23.98
N ALA A 470 2.80 2.13 23.97
CA ALA A 470 1.61 1.68 24.69
C ALA A 470 1.08 0.33 24.14
N LEU A 471 1.08 0.17 22.82
CA LEU A 471 0.63 -1.07 22.16
C LEU A 471 1.56 -2.24 22.48
N ILE A 472 2.89 -2.02 22.42
CA ILE A 472 3.90 -3.03 22.76
C ILE A 472 3.79 -3.41 24.26
N ALA A 473 3.62 -2.43 25.14
CA ALA A 473 3.44 -2.68 26.57
C ALA A 473 2.16 -3.49 26.86
N SER A 474 1.08 -3.24 26.11
CA SER A 474 -0.17 -4.00 26.24
C SER A 474 -0.02 -5.43 25.75
N ALA A 475 0.63 -5.63 24.59
CA ALA A 475 0.95 -6.97 24.08
C ALA A 475 1.89 -7.72 25.04
N GLY A 476 2.87 -7.02 25.64
CA GLY A 476 3.83 -7.58 26.57
C GLY A 476 3.17 -8.25 27.80
N LYS A 477 2.13 -7.63 28.34
CA LYS A 477 1.37 -8.19 29.49
C LYS A 477 0.76 -9.55 29.13
N GLU A 478 0.23 -9.72 27.93
CA GLU A 478 -0.35 -10.99 27.47
C GLU A 478 0.74 -12.05 27.22
N VAL A 479 1.87 -11.64 26.64
CA VAL A 479 3.02 -12.53 26.38
C VAL A 479 3.66 -13.00 27.69
N ASP A 480 3.85 -12.10 28.66
CA ASP A 480 4.39 -12.42 29.99
C ASP A 480 3.51 -13.42 30.76
N ALA A 481 2.20 -13.26 30.65
CA ALA A 481 1.24 -14.15 31.31
C ALA A 481 1.22 -15.56 30.69
N ARG A 482 1.44 -15.67 29.35
CA ARG A 482 1.34 -16.94 28.61
C ARG A 482 2.66 -17.70 28.51
N HIS A 483 3.78 -16.98 28.53
CA HIS A 483 5.12 -17.52 28.28
C HIS A 483 6.14 -17.10 29.36
N PRO A 484 5.86 -17.37 30.65
CA PRO A 484 6.78 -17.02 31.73
C PRO A 484 8.11 -17.80 31.66
N GLU A 485 8.17 -18.90 30.89
CA GLU A 485 9.35 -19.73 30.68
C GLU A 485 10.39 -19.10 29.74
N LEU A 486 10.02 -18.12 28.93
CA LEU A 486 10.93 -17.45 27.99
C LEU A 486 11.74 -16.35 28.70
N SER A 487 12.90 -16.03 28.15
CA SER A 487 13.69 -14.88 28.58
C SER A 487 12.96 -13.55 28.35
N GLU A 488 13.29 -12.52 29.11
CA GLU A 488 12.73 -11.17 28.96
C GLU A 488 12.92 -10.64 27.53
N ALA A 489 14.11 -10.86 26.94
CA ALA A 489 14.41 -10.42 25.57
C ALA A 489 13.52 -11.11 24.52
N GLU A 490 13.30 -12.42 24.66
CA GLU A 490 12.40 -13.18 23.78
C GLU A 490 10.97 -12.70 23.91
N ARG A 491 10.45 -12.50 25.14
CA ARG A 491 9.11 -11.99 25.37
C ARG A 491 8.92 -10.58 24.80
N ALA A 492 9.90 -9.70 24.99
CA ALA A 492 9.88 -8.34 24.42
C ALA A 492 9.86 -8.37 22.87
N GLY A 493 10.64 -9.26 22.25
CA GLY A 493 10.63 -9.47 20.80
C GLY A 493 9.27 -9.97 20.28
N ILE A 494 8.67 -10.95 20.96
CA ILE A 494 7.34 -11.47 20.62
C ILE A 494 6.27 -10.37 20.80
N ALA A 495 6.31 -9.63 21.91
CA ALA A 495 5.37 -8.53 22.17
C ALA A 495 5.42 -7.46 21.08
N THR A 496 6.63 -7.11 20.63
CA THR A 496 6.84 -6.18 19.52
C THR A 496 6.22 -6.71 18.22
N GLN A 497 6.48 -7.96 17.86
CA GLN A 497 5.93 -8.57 16.64
C GLN A 497 4.40 -8.66 16.66
N VAL A 498 3.81 -8.99 17.81
CA VAL A 498 2.35 -9.02 18.01
C VAL A 498 1.75 -7.62 17.89
N ALA A 499 2.36 -6.63 18.56
CA ALA A 499 1.87 -5.25 18.56
C ALA A 499 1.92 -4.62 17.16
N ILE A 500 3.06 -4.75 16.46
CA ILE A 500 3.20 -4.24 15.09
C ILE A 500 2.25 -4.96 14.14
N GLY A 501 2.13 -6.28 14.25
CA GLY A 501 1.18 -7.07 13.47
C GLY A 501 -0.27 -6.63 13.69
N ALA A 502 -0.65 -6.39 14.95
CA ALA A 502 -1.97 -5.89 15.32
C ALA A 502 -2.25 -4.50 14.72
N LEU A 503 -1.30 -3.57 14.83
CA LEU A 503 -1.43 -2.22 14.28
C LEU A 503 -1.55 -2.23 12.76
N ARG A 504 -0.63 -2.91 12.07
CA ARG A 504 -0.62 -3.00 10.61
C ARG A 504 -1.93 -3.61 10.09
N TYR A 505 -2.34 -4.72 10.68
CA TYR A 505 -3.60 -5.37 10.31
C TYR A 505 -4.81 -4.45 10.52
N PHE A 506 -4.88 -3.77 11.68
CA PHE A 506 -5.98 -2.87 12.00
C PHE A 506 -6.08 -1.72 11.01
N MET A 507 -4.95 -1.14 10.58
CA MET A 507 -4.93 -0.06 9.59
C MET A 507 -5.32 -0.52 8.18
N LEU A 508 -5.11 -1.81 7.86
CA LEU A 508 -5.33 -2.38 6.53
C LEU A 508 -6.72 -3.01 6.33
N LYS A 509 -7.39 -3.47 7.40
CA LYS A 509 -8.67 -4.18 7.26
C LYS A 509 -9.85 -3.31 6.82
N PHE A 510 -9.74 -2.01 6.98
CA PHE A 510 -10.77 -1.06 6.54
C PHE A 510 -10.48 -0.56 5.14
N THR A 511 -11.54 -0.38 4.36
CA THR A 511 -11.43 0.21 3.01
C THR A 511 -10.89 1.65 3.08
N LYS A 512 -10.22 2.08 2.02
CA LYS A 512 -9.59 3.41 1.95
C LYS A 512 -10.53 4.57 2.29
N PRO A 513 -11.80 4.63 1.79
CA PRO A 513 -12.73 5.72 2.07
C PRO A 513 -13.34 5.67 3.49
N SER A 514 -12.94 4.72 4.33
CA SER A 514 -13.46 4.62 5.69
C SER A 514 -12.60 5.42 6.68
N VAL A 515 -13.25 6.24 7.50
CA VAL A 515 -12.62 6.79 8.72
C VAL A 515 -12.41 5.65 9.71
N ILE A 516 -11.18 5.51 10.22
CA ILE A 516 -10.83 4.48 11.19
C ILE A 516 -10.89 5.05 12.60
N ALA A 517 -11.62 4.41 13.51
CA ALA A 517 -11.56 4.67 14.95
C ALA A 517 -10.65 3.63 15.61
N PHE A 518 -9.39 4.00 15.88
CA PHE A 518 -8.41 3.09 16.45
C PHE A 518 -8.67 2.82 17.93
N ASP A 519 -8.52 1.55 18.32
CA ASP A 519 -8.69 1.07 19.69
C ASP A 519 -7.71 -0.07 20.00
N PHE A 520 -7.03 -0.02 21.16
CA PHE A 520 -6.06 -1.03 21.56
C PHE A 520 -6.68 -2.41 21.77
N LYS A 521 -7.83 -2.48 22.45
CA LYS A 521 -8.49 -3.75 22.74
C LYS A 521 -8.93 -4.45 21.47
N ASP A 522 -9.47 -3.68 20.53
CA ASP A 522 -9.94 -4.23 19.25
C ASP A 522 -8.79 -4.66 18.34
N ALA A 523 -7.66 -3.93 18.37
CA ALA A 523 -6.47 -4.26 17.57
C ALA A 523 -5.74 -5.52 18.10
N LEU A 524 -5.62 -5.65 19.43
CA LEU A 524 -4.89 -6.74 20.10
C LEU A 524 -5.73 -7.99 20.34
N SER A 525 -7.01 -8.02 19.97
CA SER A 525 -7.87 -9.18 20.15
C SER A 525 -7.31 -10.42 19.43
N PHE A 526 -7.33 -11.56 20.12
CA PHE A 526 -7.01 -12.88 19.56
C PHE A 526 -8.22 -13.56 18.91
N GLU A 527 -9.35 -12.90 18.86
CA GLU A 527 -10.59 -13.37 18.25
C GLU A 527 -11.07 -12.40 17.17
N GLY A 528 -11.68 -12.95 16.13
CA GLY A 528 -12.25 -12.17 15.03
C GLY A 528 -11.20 -11.68 14.02
N ASP A 529 -11.55 -10.61 13.30
CA ASP A 529 -10.79 -10.05 12.18
C ASP A 529 -9.63 -9.16 12.69
N THR A 530 -8.53 -9.83 13.14
CA THR A 530 -7.37 -9.18 13.77
C THR A 530 -6.03 -9.76 13.33
N GLY A 531 -4.96 -8.97 13.46
CA GLY A 531 -3.59 -9.42 13.19
C GLY A 531 -3.17 -10.60 14.08
N PRO A 532 -3.34 -10.50 15.42
CA PRO A 532 -3.00 -11.59 16.32
C PRO A 532 -3.72 -12.91 16.00
N TYR A 533 -4.98 -12.88 15.56
CA TYR A 533 -5.71 -14.07 15.12
C TYR A 533 -5.03 -14.76 13.92
N ALA A 534 -4.64 -13.97 12.92
CA ALA A 534 -3.97 -14.49 11.73
C ALA A 534 -2.55 -15.00 12.06
N GLN A 535 -1.78 -14.27 12.89
CA GLN A 535 -0.47 -14.71 13.36
C GLN A 535 -0.57 -16.03 14.15
N TYR A 536 -1.57 -16.14 15.05
CA TYR A 536 -1.81 -17.34 15.83
C TYR A 536 -2.14 -18.57 14.97
N ALA A 537 -2.88 -18.40 13.87
CA ALA A 537 -3.12 -19.50 12.93
C ALA A 537 -1.82 -20.07 12.35
N VAL A 538 -0.86 -19.21 12.00
CA VAL A 538 0.47 -19.64 11.52
C VAL A 538 1.27 -20.33 12.62
N VAL A 539 1.27 -19.78 13.84
CA VAL A 539 1.95 -20.41 15.00
C VAL A 539 1.34 -21.78 15.29
N ARG A 540 0.02 -21.92 15.24
CA ARG A 540 -0.67 -23.20 15.38
C ARG A 540 -0.25 -24.19 14.30
N ALA A 541 -0.21 -23.78 13.02
CA ALA A 541 0.28 -24.61 11.92
C ALA A 541 1.74 -25.05 12.15
N SER A 542 2.61 -24.13 12.55
CA SER A 542 4.02 -24.42 12.84
C SER A 542 4.19 -25.42 14.00
N ASN A 543 3.32 -25.34 15.01
CA ASN A 543 3.33 -26.26 16.16
C ASN A 543 2.97 -27.71 15.78
N ILE A 544 2.19 -27.95 14.70
CA ILE A 544 1.92 -29.30 14.19
C ILE A 544 3.26 -29.97 13.81
N PHE A 545 4.06 -29.26 13.02
CA PHE A 545 5.34 -29.77 12.52
C PHE A 545 6.34 -29.92 13.65
N ARG A 546 6.46 -28.94 14.54
CA ARG A 546 7.36 -29.02 15.71
C ARG A 546 7.04 -30.20 16.61
N LYS A 547 5.76 -30.43 16.94
CA LYS A 547 5.34 -31.58 17.79
C LYS A 547 5.50 -32.92 17.08
N GLY A 548 5.32 -32.96 15.77
CA GLY A 548 5.50 -34.17 14.97
C GLY A 548 6.95 -34.48 14.62
N GLY A 549 7.89 -33.55 14.88
CA GLY A 549 9.30 -33.72 14.47
C GLY A 549 9.50 -33.60 12.95
N PHE A 550 8.64 -32.88 12.26
CA PHE A 550 8.69 -32.73 10.81
C PHE A 550 9.20 -31.34 10.40
N ASP A 551 9.88 -31.26 9.24
CA ASP A 551 10.18 -30.00 8.58
C ASP A 551 9.01 -29.66 7.64
N PRO A 552 8.30 -28.53 7.83
CA PRO A 552 7.21 -28.12 6.97
C PRO A 552 7.62 -27.94 5.50
N GLU A 553 8.87 -27.55 5.23
CA GLU A 553 9.36 -27.33 3.88
C GLU A 553 9.55 -28.66 3.12
N SER A 554 9.69 -29.79 3.82
CA SER A 554 9.73 -31.10 3.18
C SER A 554 8.41 -31.51 2.50
N PHE A 555 7.29 -30.89 2.89
CA PHE A 555 5.96 -31.08 2.30
C PHE A 555 5.62 -30.06 1.19
N CYS A 556 6.44 -29.01 1.06
CA CYS A 556 6.26 -27.92 0.10
C CYS A 556 7.62 -27.64 -0.56
N ARG A 557 7.98 -28.30 -1.64
CA ARG A 557 9.27 -28.04 -2.31
C ARG A 557 9.21 -26.82 -3.20
N ASP A 558 10.25 -25.98 -3.10
CA ASP A 558 10.57 -24.94 -4.06
C ASP A 558 11.10 -25.59 -5.36
N ALA A 559 10.39 -25.40 -6.47
CA ALA A 559 10.78 -25.91 -7.79
C ALA A 559 12.14 -25.34 -8.26
N SER A 560 12.57 -24.19 -7.75
CA SER A 560 13.85 -23.55 -8.10
C SER A 560 15.07 -24.35 -7.61
N ARG A 561 14.94 -25.18 -6.57
CA ARG A 561 16.01 -26.07 -6.10
C ARG A 561 16.24 -27.30 -6.98
N ARG A 562 15.30 -27.69 -7.86
CA ARG A 562 15.48 -28.82 -8.80
C ARG A 562 16.52 -28.55 -9.90
N VAL A 563 16.69 -27.31 -10.32
CA VAL A 563 17.64 -26.96 -11.41
C VAL A 563 19.08 -27.02 -10.93
N SER A 564 19.35 -26.77 -9.63
CA SER A 564 20.70 -26.82 -9.06
C SER A 564 21.19 -28.24 -8.69
N LEU A 565 20.29 -29.22 -8.57
CA LEU A 565 20.65 -30.59 -8.20
C LEU A 565 20.90 -31.52 -9.38
N CYS A 566 20.57 -31.12 -10.61
CA CYS A 566 20.86 -31.90 -11.81
C CYS A 566 22.33 -31.86 -12.25
N THR A 567 23.20 -31.07 -11.60
CA THR A 567 24.64 -30.96 -11.92
C THR A 567 25.56 -31.59 -10.88
N SER A 568 25.05 -32.21 -9.80
CA SER A 568 25.86 -32.96 -8.85
C SER A 568 25.28 -34.36 -8.66
N ASN A 569 26.07 -35.39 -9.05
CA ASN A 569 25.84 -36.79 -8.73
C ASN A 569 25.98 -37.04 -7.21
N ALA A 570 25.10 -36.48 -6.40
CA ALA A 570 24.96 -36.86 -4.97
C ALA A 570 23.69 -37.68 -4.83
N ALA A 571 23.89 -38.95 -4.38
CA ALA A 571 22.82 -39.90 -4.17
C ALA A 571 21.67 -39.31 -3.34
N ALA A 572 20.49 -39.25 -3.96
CA ALA A 572 19.25 -38.87 -3.31
C ALA A 572 18.86 -39.97 -2.32
N SER A 573 19.30 -39.84 -1.08
CA SER A 573 18.81 -40.64 0.03
C SER A 573 17.85 -39.78 0.87
N GLY A 574 16.58 -40.14 0.88
CA GLY A 574 15.67 -39.83 1.97
C GLY A 574 14.50 -38.87 1.71
N ASP A 575 14.47 -38.09 0.63
CA ASP A 575 13.55 -36.95 0.54
C ASP A 575 12.28 -37.14 -0.35
N GLU A 576 12.20 -38.19 -1.15
CA GLU A 576 11.00 -38.48 -1.97
C GLU A 576 9.82 -39.04 -1.17
N ALA A 577 10.07 -39.55 0.03
CA ALA A 577 9.06 -40.21 0.86
C ALA A 577 8.05 -39.27 1.53
N SER A 578 8.29 -37.92 1.53
CA SER A 578 7.43 -36.95 2.23
C SER A 578 6.36 -36.28 1.34
N LEU A 579 6.50 -36.30 0.02
CA LEU A 579 5.54 -35.71 -0.89
C LEU A 579 4.28 -36.58 -1.07
N VAL A 580 3.10 -35.97 -1.05
CA VAL A 580 1.83 -36.62 -1.37
C VAL A 580 1.76 -36.87 -2.87
N SER A 581 1.32 -38.08 -3.26
CA SER A 581 1.11 -38.40 -4.68
C SER A 581 -0.07 -37.64 -5.27
N THR A 582 -0.06 -37.41 -6.59
CA THR A 582 -1.21 -36.79 -7.29
C THR A 582 -2.46 -37.67 -7.16
N GLU A 583 -2.31 -38.99 -7.05
CA GLU A 583 -3.41 -39.95 -6.84
C GLU A 583 -4.05 -39.77 -5.46
N ASP A 584 -3.23 -39.64 -4.40
CA ASP A 584 -3.72 -39.37 -3.05
C ASP A 584 -4.41 -38.00 -2.96
N LEU A 585 -3.85 -36.97 -3.60
CA LEU A 585 -4.52 -35.67 -3.69
C LEU A 585 -5.88 -35.80 -4.39
N ALA A 586 -5.96 -36.54 -5.48
CA ALA A 586 -7.24 -36.78 -6.17
C ALA A 586 -8.22 -37.55 -5.27
N LYS A 587 -7.75 -38.60 -4.59
CA LYS A 587 -8.55 -39.43 -3.67
C LYS A 587 -9.19 -38.59 -2.55
N TYR A 588 -8.39 -37.77 -1.88
CA TYR A 588 -8.87 -37.04 -0.70
C TYR A 588 -9.59 -35.73 -1.03
N LEU A 589 -9.24 -35.06 -2.13
CA LEU A 589 -9.91 -33.80 -2.55
C LEU A 589 -11.24 -34.03 -3.27
N ASN A 590 -11.49 -35.23 -3.84
CA ASN A 590 -12.75 -35.63 -4.47
C ASN A 590 -13.57 -36.59 -3.59
N GLY A 591 -13.09 -36.95 -2.41
CA GLY A 591 -13.78 -37.82 -1.46
C GLY A 591 -14.94 -37.13 -0.71
N GLU A 592 -15.54 -37.86 0.23
CA GLU A 592 -16.73 -37.44 0.97
C GLU A 592 -16.55 -36.11 1.74
N SER A 593 -15.38 -35.90 2.35
CA SER A 593 -14.99 -34.64 3.02
C SER A 593 -14.15 -33.71 2.12
N GLY A 594 -14.05 -34.02 0.84
CA GLY A 594 -13.14 -33.36 -0.09
C GLY A 594 -13.45 -31.88 -0.30
N ASN A 595 -14.73 -31.50 -0.29
CA ASN A 595 -15.14 -30.12 -0.51
C ASN A 595 -14.67 -29.17 0.61
N ASP A 596 -14.72 -29.58 1.88
CA ASP A 596 -14.30 -28.75 3.02
C ASP A 596 -12.79 -28.49 2.99
N ILE A 597 -12.00 -29.53 2.70
CA ILE A 597 -10.55 -29.39 2.56
C ILE A 597 -10.20 -28.64 1.28
N TRP A 598 -10.95 -28.87 0.19
CA TRP A 598 -10.75 -28.19 -1.06
C TRP A 598 -11.01 -26.68 -0.97
N GLU A 599 -11.99 -26.25 -0.18
CA GLU A 599 -12.24 -24.82 0.05
C GLU A 599 -10.99 -24.13 0.65
N LEU A 600 -10.32 -24.79 1.58
CA LEU A 600 -9.06 -24.31 2.16
C LEU A 600 -7.93 -24.23 1.12
N TRP A 601 -7.77 -25.26 0.27
CA TRP A 601 -6.79 -25.27 -0.82
C TRP A 601 -7.07 -24.18 -1.86
N LEU A 602 -8.33 -24.00 -2.22
CA LEU A 602 -8.77 -22.98 -3.16
C LEU A 602 -8.50 -21.57 -2.61
N ALA A 603 -8.75 -21.35 -1.32
CA ALA A 603 -8.40 -20.09 -0.67
C ALA A 603 -6.89 -19.86 -0.73
N ALA A 604 -6.06 -20.85 -0.38
CA ALA A 604 -4.60 -20.74 -0.50
C ALA A 604 -4.14 -20.45 -1.94
N ALA A 605 -4.75 -21.07 -2.96
CA ALA A 605 -4.43 -20.84 -4.37
C ALA A 605 -4.77 -19.42 -4.87
N LYS A 606 -5.60 -18.67 -4.14
CA LYS A 606 -6.05 -17.31 -4.50
C LYS A 606 -5.10 -16.21 -4.05
N THR A 607 -4.07 -16.45 -3.26
CA THR A 607 -3.15 -15.42 -2.75
C THR A 607 -2.70 -14.45 -3.86
N SER A 608 -2.12 -14.96 -4.96
CA SER A 608 -1.66 -14.12 -6.08
C SER A 608 -2.80 -13.39 -6.81
N TYR A 609 -4.00 -13.97 -6.84
CA TYR A 609 -5.19 -13.34 -7.41
C TYR A 609 -5.61 -12.12 -6.58
N ILE A 610 -5.69 -12.28 -5.25
CA ILE A 610 -6.03 -11.21 -4.31
C ILE A 610 -4.97 -10.08 -4.35
N VAL A 611 -3.67 -10.41 -4.40
CA VAL A 611 -2.61 -9.43 -4.59
C VAL A 611 -2.83 -8.62 -5.87
N GLY A 612 -3.11 -9.28 -6.99
CA GLY A 612 -3.43 -8.60 -8.25
C GLY A 612 -4.68 -7.71 -8.16
N GLN A 613 -5.69 -8.14 -7.41
CA GLN A 613 -6.90 -7.35 -7.16
C GLN A 613 -6.60 -6.11 -6.31
N CYS A 614 -5.80 -6.25 -5.23
CA CYS A 614 -5.35 -5.13 -4.41
C CYS A 614 -4.60 -4.08 -5.24
N ILE A 615 -3.71 -4.52 -6.14
CA ILE A 615 -2.95 -3.60 -7.02
C ILE A 615 -3.90 -2.89 -7.99
N ALA A 616 -4.77 -3.63 -8.68
CA ALA A 616 -5.68 -3.07 -9.69
C ALA A 616 -6.67 -2.05 -9.11
N THR A 617 -7.10 -2.22 -7.86
CA THR A 617 -8.06 -1.35 -7.18
C THR A 617 -7.41 -0.40 -6.18
N THR A 618 -6.09 -0.50 -5.98
CA THR A 618 -5.37 0.17 -4.88
C THR A 618 -6.02 -0.04 -3.50
N GLU A 619 -6.58 -1.24 -3.23
CA GLU A 619 -7.35 -1.53 -2.01
C GLU A 619 -6.74 -2.70 -1.21
N PRO A 620 -5.82 -2.43 -0.26
CA PRO A 620 -5.18 -3.47 0.55
C PRO A 620 -6.13 -4.23 1.49
N ALA A 621 -7.34 -3.70 1.75
CA ALA A 621 -8.31 -4.35 2.62
C ALA A 621 -8.72 -5.75 2.11
N TYR A 622 -8.66 -6.00 0.81
CA TYR A 622 -8.90 -7.35 0.27
C TYR A 622 -7.86 -8.36 0.76
N LEU A 623 -6.59 -7.93 0.94
CA LEU A 623 -5.55 -8.81 1.46
C LEU A 623 -5.78 -9.15 2.93
N ALA A 624 -6.14 -8.17 3.77
CA ALA A 624 -6.49 -8.40 5.17
C ALA A 624 -7.67 -9.36 5.33
N LYS A 625 -8.74 -9.15 4.54
CA LYS A 625 -9.90 -10.04 4.50
C LYS A 625 -9.51 -11.46 4.09
N HIS A 626 -8.63 -11.58 3.10
CA HIS A 626 -8.12 -12.89 2.65
C HIS A 626 -7.30 -13.60 3.74
N ALA A 627 -6.43 -12.88 4.43
CA ALA A 627 -5.66 -13.41 5.56
C ALA A 627 -6.58 -13.98 6.65
N PHE A 628 -7.62 -13.23 7.01
CA PHE A 628 -8.61 -13.67 7.99
C PHE A 628 -9.38 -14.92 7.54
N GLN A 629 -9.89 -14.93 6.30
CA GLN A 629 -10.60 -16.07 5.74
C GLN A 629 -9.74 -17.33 5.71
N LEU A 630 -8.49 -17.22 5.25
CA LEU A 630 -7.56 -18.33 5.19
C LEU A 630 -7.22 -18.86 6.60
N ALA A 631 -7.00 -17.97 7.57
CA ALA A 631 -6.78 -18.33 8.96
C ALA A 631 -8.00 -19.02 9.59
N GLN A 632 -9.22 -18.56 9.28
CA GLN A 632 -10.47 -19.13 9.77
C GLN A 632 -10.70 -20.53 9.20
N LEU A 633 -10.53 -20.72 7.90
CA LEU A 633 -10.63 -22.02 7.24
C LEU A 633 -9.59 -23.00 7.80
N PHE A 634 -8.36 -22.54 8.02
CA PHE A 634 -7.32 -23.36 8.64
C PHE A 634 -7.68 -23.77 10.09
N ASN A 635 -8.19 -22.85 10.89
CA ASN A 635 -8.60 -23.17 12.26
C ASN A 635 -9.74 -24.21 12.27
N THR A 636 -10.70 -24.10 11.35
CA THR A 636 -11.77 -25.11 11.18
C THR A 636 -11.20 -26.47 10.78
N PHE A 637 -10.29 -26.50 9.79
CA PHE A 637 -9.58 -27.70 9.37
C PHE A 637 -8.82 -28.35 10.54
N TYR A 638 -8.08 -27.56 11.32
CA TYR A 638 -7.32 -28.05 12.47
C TYR A 638 -8.20 -28.70 13.54
N HIS A 639 -9.42 -28.21 13.76
CA HIS A 639 -10.36 -28.77 14.72
C HIS A 639 -11.05 -30.03 14.22
N LEU A 640 -11.32 -30.13 12.94
CA LEU A 640 -12.03 -31.27 12.36
C LEU A 640 -11.13 -32.47 12.08
N TYR A 641 -9.84 -32.25 11.81
CA TYR A 641 -8.91 -33.29 11.36
C TYR A 641 -7.75 -33.47 12.33
N PRO A 642 -7.67 -34.59 13.09
CA PRO A 642 -6.60 -34.86 14.05
C PRO A 642 -5.31 -35.32 13.33
N ILE A 643 -4.51 -34.38 12.83
CA ILE A 643 -3.38 -34.61 11.91
C ILE A 643 -2.32 -35.56 12.46
N LEU A 644 -1.85 -35.34 13.70
CA LEU A 644 -0.73 -36.10 14.27
C LEU A 644 -1.12 -37.53 14.72
N SER A 645 -2.39 -37.74 15.09
CA SER A 645 -2.94 -39.03 15.51
C SER A 645 -3.63 -39.79 14.38
N GLU A 646 -3.59 -39.27 13.14
CA GLU A 646 -4.08 -40.02 11.98
C GLU A 646 -3.27 -41.33 11.80
N ALA A 647 -4.00 -42.45 11.65
CA ALA A 647 -3.43 -43.79 11.56
C ALA A 647 -3.08 -44.19 10.11
N ASP A 648 -3.80 -43.67 9.12
CA ASP A 648 -3.51 -43.89 7.70
C ASP A 648 -2.36 -42.97 7.27
N ASP A 649 -1.20 -43.54 6.96
CA ASP A 649 0.00 -42.81 6.59
C ASP A 649 -0.19 -41.93 5.34
N SER A 650 -0.94 -42.37 4.33
CA SER A 650 -1.22 -41.62 3.13
C SER A 650 -2.10 -40.39 3.47
N ARG A 651 -3.15 -40.59 4.28
CA ARG A 651 -4.02 -39.53 4.76
C ARG A 651 -3.28 -38.55 5.66
N LYS A 652 -2.43 -39.05 6.57
CA LYS A 652 -1.58 -38.21 7.42
C LYS A 652 -0.66 -37.30 6.61
N LYS A 653 0.01 -37.84 5.59
CA LYS A 653 0.82 -37.07 4.64
C LYS A 653 0.00 -36.01 3.93
N PHE A 654 -1.19 -36.34 3.45
CA PHE A 654 -2.10 -35.39 2.82
C PHE A 654 -2.51 -34.24 3.77
N LEU A 655 -2.85 -34.55 5.03
CA LEU A 655 -3.19 -33.53 6.03
C LEU A 655 -2.00 -32.64 6.40
N LEU A 656 -0.80 -33.21 6.52
CA LEU A 656 0.44 -32.46 6.74
C LEU A 656 0.76 -31.56 5.54
N THR A 657 0.63 -32.04 4.31
CA THR A 657 0.83 -31.22 3.11
C THR A 657 -0.17 -30.06 3.07
N THR A 658 -1.43 -30.32 3.39
CA THR A 658 -2.45 -29.27 3.51
C THR A 658 -2.05 -28.21 4.53
N ALA A 659 -1.62 -28.62 5.73
CA ALA A 659 -1.16 -27.69 6.77
C ALA A 659 0.08 -26.89 6.34
N ALA A 660 1.04 -27.53 5.64
CA ALA A 660 2.26 -26.88 5.16
C ALA A 660 1.96 -25.82 4.07
N VAL A 661 1.13 -26.16 3.10
CA VAL A 661 0.71 -25.23 2.03
C VAL A 661 0.02 -23.99 2.63
N VAL A 662 -0.95 -24.22 3.50
CA VAL A 662 -1.71 -23.13 4.12
C VAL A 662 -0.82 -22.27 5.01
N ARG A 663 0.08 -22.88 5.80
CA ARG A 663 1.08 -22.15 6.59
C ARG A 663 1.93 -21.24 5.70
N ARG A 664 2.45 -21.76 4.60
CA ARG A 664 3.25 -20.99 3.64
C ARG A 664 2.48 -19.81 3.07
N GLU A 665 1.25 -20.04 2.60
CA GLU A 665 0.43 -18.98 2.01
C GLU A 665 0.01 -17.92 3.06
N LEU A 666 -0.32 -18.32 4.29
CA LEU A 666 -0.57 -17.35 5.38
C LEU A 666 0.66 -16.49 5.68
N ILE A 667 1.86 -17.10 5.74
CA ILE A 667 3.11 -16.35 5.94
C ILE A 667 3.31 -15.34 4.78
N ARG A 668 3.07 -15.74 3.53
CA ARG A 668 3.17 -14.87 2.35
C ARG A 668 2.21 -13.69 2.41
N VAL A 669 0.96 -13.95 2.77
CA VAL A 669 -0.07 -12.91 2.91
C VAL A 669 0.30 -11.94 4.03
N LEU A 670 0.73 -12.44 5.20
CA LEU A 670 1.15 -11.60 6.31
C LEU A 670 2.42 -10.81 5.99
N ALA A 671 3.41 -11.41 5.32
CA ALA A 671 4.61 -10.72 4.86
C ALA A 671 4.30 -9.60 3.85
N ALA A 672 3.34 -9.82 2.94
CA ALA A 672 2.86 -8.78 2.02
C ALA A 672 2.13 -7.63 2.75
N MET A 673 1.63 -7.86 3.96
CA MET A 673 1.11 -6.83 4.87
C MET A 673 2.20 -6.22 5.77
N GLY A 674 3.46 -6.67 5.67
CA GLY A 674 4.55 -6.30 6.57
C GLY A 674 4.37 -6.84 8.00
N ILE A 675 3.69 -7.97 8.16
CA ILE A 675 3.41 -8.59 9.45
C ILE A 675 4.33 -9.80 9.64
N THR A 676 5.23 -9.71 10.60
CA THR A 676 6.08 -10.81 11.02
C THR A 676 5.33 -11.74 11.97
N VAL A 677 5.56 -13.04 11.85
CA VAL A 677 4.94 -14.05 12.70
C VAL A 677 5.91 -14.45 13.83
N PRO A 678 5.53 -14.33 15.10
CA PRO A 678 6.37 -14.75 16.19
C PRO A 678 6.49 -16.29 16.27
N PRO A 679 7.55 -16.82 16.88
CA PRO A 679 7.77 -18.27 16.97
C PRO A 679 6.75 -18.98 17.89
N VAL A 680 6.23 -18.28 18.86
CA VAL A 680 5.19 -18.72 19.80
C VAL A 680 4.23 -17.57 20.12
N MET A 681 3.02 -17.95 20.57
CA MET A 681 1.98 -16.96 20.83
C MET A 681 0.93 -17.47 21.83
#